data_20f52c179b2ddebe21c41bf8dc745844
#
_entry.id   20f52c179b2ddebe21c41bf8dc745844
#
_cell.length_a   1.000
_cell.length_b   1.000
_cell.length_c   1.000
_cell.angle_alpha   90.00
_cell.angle_beta   90.00
_cell.angle_gamma   90.00
#
_symmetry.space_group_name_H-M   'P 1'
#
loop_
_entity.id
_entity.type
_entity.pdbx_description
1 polymer ?
#
loop_
_entity_poly.entity_id
_entity_poly.type
_entity_poly.pdbx_seq_one_letter_code
_entity_poly.pdbx_strand_id
1 'polypeptide(L)'
;MNELKGLSQQEVQERIEQGQVNYTGQSISKTKKEIVRQHTLTYFNFLNIFLAVLIVISGQLQNLTFIGVMVANTILGIIQEFKVKKTIDKLSVVTVEKVKTLRDGTLIDIPVEELVMDDIIFLTAGNQIGTDCKVVENHALEINESLLTGESVPVKKKENDEIYAGTFVVAGSGYAKVIRVGNANYSTKLVNQAKHKNLASSEMRDSIEKIIKVMSIIIVPVGILLFRAQYKAMPNDFNTALVKTVGGVIGMIPEGLVLLTSLSFVLGVGRLAKKKALVQQMESIEALSRVDVLCLDKTGTITTGELKVKHIVPISNQYTREMICDIMGSFAFLVDDINPTQKALMNYFAKNDKYHKKSEVPFSSERKYRAITFDDNRSFVLGAPEFLTDNKEILDQVSGYSEFGLRVLLLGEADYLEEGHYHSLTPVCLITISDIIKEDAHDTFDYFKSQGVSIKVLSGDNPLTVSRVCTLAGLDNANNYMDASTLPDTVEEMKQVLGETCVFGRVKPEQKQLIIKAFQENGHVVGMVGDGVNDVLAIKDADCGIAMANGADAAKQAAHIVLLDSNFSSMKEIVNEGRVIIANIEKVSSLYLTKTIYSTILSLIFGFFCLTYPFTPFQLSLVSGMAIGLPSFIITLEHDTTMSSKGFLTHVIHTALPCALSVVVLVLFNFLLKWMFFLNAKYFSTYSFLATIFISFIVLFKVSKPLNFLRKFNIGLNILLTIGCLYAIPTYFYMYPITDLRVIIVVAFECVVAYYLVALITKALDNITEYRRWKREKHG
;
A
#
# COMPACT_ATOMS: atom_id res chain seq x y z
N MET A 1 -6.19 -49.68 4.09
CA MET A 1 -5.66 -48.35 3.78
C MET A 1 -4.75 -48.47 2.59
N ASN A 2 -5.11 -47.92 1.43
CA ASN A 2 -4.15 -47.80 0.33
C ASN A 2 -3.10 -46.77 0.77
N GLU A 3 -1.83 -47.18 0.90
CA GLU A 3 -0.74 -46.25 1.19
C GLU A 3 -0.68 -45.19 0.05
N LEU A 4 -0.99 -43.96 0.37
CA LEU A 4 -0.81 -42.85 -0.53
C LEU A 4 0.70 -42.68 -0.80
N LYS A 5 1.17 -43.00 -2.01
CA LYS A 5 2.60 -42.91 -2.36
C LYS A 5 3.02 -41.60 -3.00
N GLY A 6 2.07 -40.84 -3.57
CA GLY A 6 2.37 -39.67 -4.40
C GLY A 6 3.10 -40.02 -5.70
N LEU A 7 3.44 -39.02 -6.51
CA LEU A 7 4.16 -39.18 -7.76
C LEU A 7 5.65 -39.46 -7.51
N SER A 8 6.26 -40.28 -8.34
CA SER A 8 7.70 -40.46 -8.41
C SER A 8 8.37 -39.28 -9.15
N GLN A 9 9.67 -39.09 -8.95
CA GLN A 9 10.43 -38.03 -9.61
C GLN A 9 10.38 -38.12 -11.15
N GLN A 10 10.30 -39.35 -11.69
CA GLN A 10 10.17 -39.60 -13.12
C GLN A 10 8.79 -39.15 -13.66
N GLU A 11 7.71 -39.51 -12.96
CA GLU A 11 6.35 -39.08 -13.33
C GLU A 11 6.18 -37.56 -13.25
N VAL A 12 6.80 -36.91 -12.25
CA VAL A 12 6.84 -35.44 -12.16
C VAL A 12 7.52 -34.83 -13.39
N GLN A 13 8.66 -35.38 -13.82
CA GLN A 13 9.37 -34.87 -14.99
C GLN A 13 8.54 -35.05 -16.28
N GLU A 14 7.85 -36.16 -16.43
CA GLU A 14 6.92 -36.39 -17.56
C GLU A 14 5.78 -35.36 -17.59
N ARG A 15 5.21 -35.01 -16.43
CA ARG A 15 4.18 -33.97 -16.33
C ARG A 15 4.72 -32.59 -16.70
N ILE A 16 5.95 -32.27 -16.29
CA ILE A 16 6.64 -31.00 -16.67
C ILE A 16 6.84 -30.92 -18.18
N GLU A 17 7.32 -32.00 -18.83
CA GLU A 17 7.53 -32.03 -20.27
C GLU A 17 6.22 -31.96 -21.06
N GLN A 18 5.11 -32.42 -20.51
CA GLN A 18 3.77 -32.25 -21.07
C GLN A 18 3.16 -30.88 -20.82
N GLY A 19 3.85 -29.97 -20.12
CA GLY A 19 3.35 -28.66 -19.76
C GLY A 19 2.24 -28.67 -18.70
N GLN A 20 2.08 -29.76 -17.96
CA GLN A 20 1.08 -29.94 -16.90
C GLN A 20 1.59 -29.42 -15.55
N VAL A 21 2.10 -28.18 -15.52
CA VAL A 21 2.66 -27.50 -14.35
C VAL A 21 1.78 -26.32 -13.97
N ASN A 22 1.66 -26.02 -12.69
CA ASN A 22 0.85 -24.91 -12.18
C ASN A 22 1.50 -23.53 -12.41
N TYR A 23 2.19 -23.38 -13.52
CA TYR A 23 2.81 -22.13 -13.90
C TYR A 23 1.85 -21.28 -14.74
N THR A 24 1.43 -20.12 -14.20
CA THR A 24 0.50 -19.20 -14.88
C THR A 24 1.19 -18.17 -15.76
N GLY A 25 2.51 -18.10 -15.74
CA GLY A 25 3.29 -17.08 -16.48
C GLY A 25 3.11 -15.66 -15.95
N GLN A 26 2.31 -15.47 -14.93
CA GLN A 26 2.10 -14.16 -14.30
C GLN A 26 3.15 -13.94 -13.21
N SER A 27 4.25 -13.26 -13.55
CA SER A 27 5.17 -12.78 -12.51
C SER A 27 4.51 -11.60 -11.76
N ILE A 28 4.69 -11.55 -10.44
CA ILE A 28 4.27 -10.42 -9.58
C ILE A 28 4.90 -9.09 -10.07
N SER A 29 6.05 -9.17 -10.72
CA SER A 29 6.78 -8.03 -11.26
C SER A 29 6.66 -7.94 -12.79
N LYS A 30 6.60 -6.71 -13.32
CA LYS A 30 6.57 -6.44 -14.76
C LYS A 30 7.77 -7.08 -15.48
N THR A 31 7.58 -7.56 -16.70
CA THR A 31 8.67 -8.08 -17.53
C THR A 31 9.61 -6.94 -17.95
N LYS A 32 10.88 -7.27 -18.23
CA LYS A 32 11.86 -6.29 -18.75
C LYS A 32 11.35 -5.58 -20.01
N LYS A 33 10.64 -6.31 -20.89
CA LYS A 33 10.08 -5.78 -22.14
C LYS A 33 8.95 -4.79 -21.89
N GLU A 34 8.09 -5.06 -20.89
CA GLU A 34 7.01 -4.14 -20.48
C GLU A 34 7.58 -2.85 -19.90
N ILE A 35 8.61 -2.94 -19.05
CA ILE A 35 9.28 -1.76 -18.50
C ILE A 35 9.82 -0.86 -19.60
N VAL A 36 10.57 -1.42 -20.53
CA VAL A 36 11.12 -0.65 -21.68
C VAL A 36 9.98 -0.03 -22.49
N ARG A 37 8.92 -0.80 -22.80
CA ARG A 37 7.77 -0.31 -23.56
C ARG A 37 7.05 0.83 -22.86
N GLN A 38 6.81 0.74 -21.54
CA GLN A 38 6.12 1.78 -20.77
C GLN A 38 6.89 3.12 -20.75
N HIS A 39 8.22 3.08 -20.68
CA HIS A 39 9.02 4.30 -20.65
C HIS A 39 9.30 4.89 -22.05
N THR A 40 9.28 4.06 -23.11
CA THR A 40 9.54 4.53 -24.48
C THR A 40 8.27 4.98 -25.20
N LEU A 41 7.18 4.21 -25.12
CA LEU A 41 5.92 4.46 -25.83
C LEU A 41 4.94 5.28 -24.97
N THR A 42 5.35 6.51 -24.62
CA THR A 42 4.47 7.47 -23.92
C THR A 42 3.93 8.52 -24.89
N TYR A 43 2.74 9.06 -24.60
CA TYR A 43 2.16 10.16 -25.37
C TYR A 43 3.14 11.34 -25.51
N PHE A 44 3.82 11.72 -24.43
CA PHE A 44 4.74 12.85 -24.44
C PHE A 44 6.02 12.57 -25.25
N ASN A 45 6.52 11.32 -25.26
CA ASN A 45 7.65 10.96 -26.12
C ASN A 45 7.27 11.06 -27.60
N PHE A 46 6.07 10.59 -27.98
CA PHE A 46 5.57 10.78 -29.36
C PHE A 46 5.44 12.26 -29.72
N LEU A 47 4.88 13.08 -28.81
CA LEU A 47 4.76 14.51 -29.03
C LEU A 47 6.14 15.17 -29.18
N ASN A 48 7.12 14.81 -28.34
CA ASN A 48 8.48 15.35 -28.44
C ASN A 48 9.18 14.92 -29.73
N ILE A 49 8.98 13.69 -30.19
CA ILE A 49 9.51 13.25 -31.50
C ILE A 49 8.87 14.05 -32.62
N PHE A 50 7.57 14.26 -32.60
CA PHE A 50 6.87 15.09 -33.57
C PHE A 50 7.43 16.53 -33.58
N LEU A 51 7.60 17.15 -32.42
CA LEU A 51 8.20 18.49 -32.28
C LEU A 51 9.65 18.52 -32.77
N ALA A 52 10.42 17.46 -32.56
CA ALA A 52 11.77 17.35 -33.07
C ALA A 52 11.82 17.34 -34.62
N VAL A 53 10.89 16.62 -35.26
CA VAL A 53 10.73 16.63 -36.70
C VAL A 53 10.47 18.06 -37.20
N LEU A 54 9.61 18.82 -36.53
CA LEU A 54 9.36 20.22 -36.88
C LEU A 54 10.61 21.10 -36.76
N ILE A 55 11.45 20.88 -35.71
CA ILE A 55 12.74 21.59 -35.57
C ILE A 55 13.73 21.22 -36.68
N VAL A 56 13.78 19.93 -37.06
CA VAL A 56 14.63 19.51 -38.20
C VAL A 56 14.19 20.21 -39.49
N ILE A 57 12.87 20.30 -39.74
CA ILE A 57 12.32 21.01 -40.90
C ILE A 57 12.70 22.50 -40.87
N SER A 58 12.75 23.13 -39.70
CA SER A 58 13.16 24.53 -39.56
C SER A 58 14.66 24.78 -39.80
N GLY A 59 15.50 23.72 -39.88
CA GLY A 59 16.96 23.83 -40.02
C GLY A 59 17.71 24.35 -38.79
N GLN A 60 17.04 24.64 -37.67
CA GLN A 60 17.64 25.21 -36.44
C GLN A 60 17.96 24.09 -35.42
N LEU A 61 18.88 23.19 -35.76
CA LEU A 61 19.19 21.95 -35.00
C LEU A 61 19.64 22.20 -33.56
N GLN A 62 20.17 23.39 -33.23
CA GLN A 62 20.51 23.74 -31.83
C GLN A 62 19.29 23.66 -30.87
N ASN A 63 18.09 23.78 -31.38
CA ASN A 63 16.86 23.71 -30.59
C ASN A 63 16.40 22.24 -30.29
N LEU A 64 17.15 21.22 -30.73
CA LEU A 64 16.86 19.80 -30.43
C LEU A 64 17.32 19.35 -29.02
N THR A 65 17.87 20.23 -28.18
CA THR A 65 18.40 19.87 -26.86
C THR A 65 17.37 19.24 -25.93
N PHE A 66 16.07 19.55 -26.10
CA PHE A 66 15.00 18.92 -25.34
C PHE A 66 14.89 17.39 -25.59
N ILE A 67 15.32 16.91 -26.77
CA ILE A 67 15.41 15.47 -27.03
C ILE A 67 16.44 14.80 -26.13
N GLY A 68 17.57 15.48 -25.86
CA GLY A 68 18.55 14.99 -24.88
C GLY A 68 17.93 14.81 -23.47
N VAL A 69 17.10 15.75 -23.03
CA VAL A 69 16.38 15.65 -21.75
C VAL A 69 15.39 14.48 -21.78
N MET A 70 14.60 14.35 -22.85
CA MET A 70 13.66 13.23 -23.03
C MET A 70 14.36 11.87 -22.99
N VAL A 71 15.47 11.71 -23.73
CA VAL A 71 16.24 10.46 -23.78
C VAL A 71 16.84 10.14 -22.40
N ALA A 72 17.45 11.15 -21.75
CA ALA A 72 18.00 10.98 -20.40
C ALA A 72 16.93 10.54 -19.41
N ASN A 73 15.76 11.17 -19.41
CA ASN A 73 14.63 10.79 -18.55
C ASN A 73 14.16 9.36 -18.84
N THR A 74 14.03 8.97 -20.11
CA THR A 74 13.62 7.62 -20.51
C THR A 74 14.63 6.57 -20.03
N ILE A 75 15.93 6.79 -20.24
CA ILE A 75 17.00 5.88 -19.82
C ILE A 75 17.04 5.76 -18.28
N LEU A 76 16.99 6.89 -17.58
CA LEU A 76 16.98 6.89 -16.12
C LEU A 76 15.77 6.12 -15.57
N GLY A 77 14.58 6.31 -16.13
CA GLY A 77 13.38 5.57 -15.76
C GLY A 77 13.54 4.07 -15.91
N ILE A 78 14.05 3.61 -17.05
CA ILE A 78 14.29 2.19 -17.34
C ILE A 78 15.31 1.59 -16.35
N ILE A 79 16.45 2.26 -16.12
CA ILE A 79 17.50 1.77 -15.21
C ILE A 79 16.97 1.65 -13.79
N GLN A 80 16.19 2.63 -13.36
CA GLN A 80 15.64 2.66 -11.99
C GLN A 80 14.59 1.57 -11.80
N GLU A 81 13.65 1.40 -12.72
CA GLU A 81 12.64 0.36 -12.63
C GLU A 81 13.26 -1.06 -12.70
N PHE A 82 14.37 -1.23 -13.43
CA PHE A 82 15.15 -2.48 -13.40
C PHE A 82 15.81 -2.75 -12.04
N LYS A 83 16.34 -1.72 -11.37
CA LYS A 83 16.90 -1.89 -10.02
C LYS A 83 15.84 -2.32 -9.02
N VAL A 84 14.65 -1.73 -9.12
CA VAL A 84 13.52 -2.07 -8.25
C VAL A 84 13.01 -3.47 -8.54
N LYS A 85 12.77 -3.79 -9.82
CA LYS A 85 12.43 -5.16 -10.21
C LYS A 85 13.38 -6.17 -9.57
N LYS A 86 14.70 -5.95 -9.68
CA LYS A 86 15.69 -6.83 -9.07
C LYS A 86 15.57 -6.93 -7.54
N THR A 87 15.14 -5.85 -6.89
CA THR A 87 14.94 -5.85 -5.42
C THR A 87 13.66 -6.58 -5.03
N ILE A 88 12.57 -6.35 -5.75
CA ILE A 88 11.30 -7.05 -5.55
C ILE A 88 11.45 -8.55 -5.84
N ASP A 89 12.08 -8.91 -6.96
CA ASP A 89 12.32 -10.31 -7.34
C ASP A 89 13.16 -11.06 -6.28
N LYS A 90 14.12 -10.39 -5.61
CA LYS A 90 14.89 -11.00 -4.51
C LYS A 90 14.07 -11.21 -3.24
N LEU A 91 13.10 -10.35 -2.98
CA LEU A 91 12.26 -10.43 -1.78
C LEU A 91 11.08 -11.37 -1.98
N SER A 92 10.54 -11.44 -3.19
CA SER A 92 9.46 -12.36 -3.53
C SER A 92 9.89 -13.83 -3.43
N VAL A 93 11.17 -14.14 -3.63
CA VAL A 93 11.72 -15.49 -3.39
C VAL A 93 11.56 -15.93 -1.92
N VAL A 94 11.55 -14.98 -0.98
CA VAL A 94 11.36 -15.27 0.46
C VAL A 94 9.90 -15.55 0.80
N THR A 95 8.96 -15.08 -0.03
CA THR A 95 7.51 -15.21 0.15
C THR A 95 6.85 -16.18 -0.81
N VAL A 96 7.62 -16.98 -1.57
CA VAL A 96 7.05 -18.02 -2.42
C VAL A 96 6.26 -18.98 -1.55
N GLU A 97 4.97 -19.05 -1.81
CA GLU A 97 4.07 -19.98 -1.16
C GLU A 97 4.52 -21.42 -1.44
N LYS A 98 4.75 -22.19 -0.38
CA LYS A 98 5.11 -23.59 -0.45
C LYS A 98 3.94 -24.43 0.06
N VAL A 99 3.71 -25.53 -0.61
CA VAL A 99 2.70 -26.49 -0.21
C VAL A 99 3.36 -27.84 0.08
N LYS A 100 2.91 -28.49 1.14
CA LYS A 100 3.37 -29.85 1.47
C LYS A 100 2.80 -30.83 0.47
N THR A 101 3.67 -31.42 -0.31
CA THR A 101 3.30 -32.35 -1.39
C THR A 101 3.92 -33.69 -1.13
N LEU A 102 3.13 -34.74 -1.28
CA LEU A 102 3.57 -36.11 -1.13
C LEU A 102 4.18 -36.60 -2.46
N ARG A 103 5.50 -36.81 -2.48
CA ARG A 103 6.23 -37.42 -3.61
C ARG A 103 7.16 -38.52 -3.11
N ASP A 104 7.27 -39.62 -3.83
CA ASP A 104 8.06 -40.78 -3.43
C ASP A 104 7.79 -41.26 -1.98
N GLY A 105 6.54 -41.17 -1.51
CA GLY A 105 6.12 -41.55 -0.15
C GLY A 105 6.59 -40.59 0.95
N THR A 106 7.18 -39.43 0.62
CA THR A 106 7.63 -38.41 1.59
C THR A 106 6.95 -37.07 1.35
N LEU A 107 6.61 -36.35 2.45
CA LEU A 107 6.10 -34.99 2.37
C LEU A 107 7.26 -34.01 2.22
N ILE A 108 7.26 -33.26 1.11
CA ILE A 108 8.23 -32.21 0.81
C ILE A 108 7.54 -30.87 0.58
N ASP A 109 8.19 -29.78 0.95
CA ASP A 109 7.70 -28.43 0.72
C ASP A 109 8.14 -27.95 -0.66
N ILE A 110 7.20 -27.81 -1.61
CA ILE A 110 7.47 -27.32 -2.96
C ILE A 110 6.72 -26.01 -3.24
N PRO A 111 7.27 -25.11 -4.09
CA PRO A 111 6.55 -23.93 -4.54
C PRO A 111 5.24 -24.29 -5.23
N VAL A 112 4.16 -23.54 -4.97
CA VAL A 112 2.85 -23.76 -5.62
C VAL A 112 2.95 -23.73 -7.15
N GLU A 113 3.87 -22.95 -7.71
CA GLU A 113 4.13 -22.86 -9.16
C GLU A 113 4.77 -24.12 -9.75
N GLU A 114 5.38 -24.97 -8.92
CA GLU A 114 6.03 -26.22 -9.30
C GLU A 114 5.14 -27.47 -9.10
N LEU A 115 3.88 -27.27 -8.65
CA LEU A 115 2.90 -28.32 -8.60
C LEU A 115 2.59 -28.82 -10.01
N VAL A 116 2.46 -30.13 -10.13
CA VAL A 116 2.07 -30.79 -11.40
C VAL A 116 0.71 -31.46 -11.27
N MET A 117 0.10 -31.78 -12.40
CA MET A 117 -1.11 -32.59 -12.45
C MET A 117 -0.90 -33.93 -11.70
N ASP A 118 -1.89 -34.37 -10.97
CA ASP A 118 -1.92 -35.58 -10.15
C ASP A 118 -1.05 -35.56 -8.88
N ASP A 119 -0.36 -34.44 -8.54
CA ASP A 119 0.30 -34.32 -7.23
C ASP A 119 -0.70 -34.49 -6.08
N ILE A 120 -0.25 -35.05 -4.96
CA ILE A 120 -1.04 -35.17 -3.74
C ILE A 120 -0.51 -34.14 -2.74
N ILE A 121 -1.33 -33.15 -2.38
CA ILE A 121 -0.99 -32.11 -1.44
C ILE A 121 -1.62 -32.36 -0.07
N PHE A 122 -0.93 -31.97 0.99
CA PHE A 122 -1.43 -32.01 2.35
C PHE A 122 -1.86 -30.61 2.77
N LEU A 123 -3.11 -30.47 3.18
CA LEU A 123 -3.77 -29.22 3.55
C LEU A 123 -4.04 -29.17 5.04
N THR A 124 -3.79 -28.02 5.65
CA THR A 124 -4.09 -27.71 7.07
C THR A 124 -4.71 -26.34 7.19
N ALA A 125 -5.37 -26.07 8.32
CA ALA A 125 -5.94 -24.76 8.61
C ALA A 125 -4.91 -23.62 8.40
N GLY A 126 -5.34 -22.56 7.69
CA GLY A 126 -4.50 -21.41 7.29
C GLY A 126 -3.87 -21.54 5.91
N ASN A 127 -3.82 -22.73 5.28
CA ASN A 127 -3.30 -22.88 3.94
C ASN A 127 -4.26 -22.31 2.90
N GLN A 128 -3.71 -21.64 1.90
CA GLN A 128 -4.43 -21.29 0.69
C GLN A 128 -4.28 -22.44 -0.32
N ILE A 129 -5.32 -22.65 -1.11
CA ILE A 129 -5.34 -23.67 -2.14
C ILE A 129 -4.85 -23.03 -3.45
N GLY A 130 -3.65 -23.40 -3.86
CA GLY A 130 -2.97 -22.79 -5.01
C GLY A 130 -3.35 -23.38 -6.37
N THR A 131 -4.13 -24.48 -6.40
CA THR A 131 -4.54 -25.18 -7.61
C THR A 131 -5.84 -25.95 -7.37
N ASP A 132 -6.63 -26.22 -8.41
CA ASP A 132 -7.86 -27.01 -8.24
C ASP A 132 -7.52 -28.45 -7.89
N CYS A 133 -8.11 -28.94 -6.80
CA CYS A 133 -7.84 -30.28 -6.27
C CYS A 133 -9.12 -31.05 -5.98
N LYS A 134 -8.97 -32.34 -5.78
CA LYS A 134 -10.03 -33.23 -5.33
C LYS A 134 -9.61 -33.87 -4.01
N VAL A 135 -10.47 -33.80 -3.00
CA VAL A 135 -10.20 -34.37 -1.66
C VAL A 135 -10.07 -35.89 -1.75
N VAL A 136 -8.95 -36.44 -1.25
CA VAL A 136 -8.64 -37.88 -1.23
C VAL A 136 -8.87 -38.46 0.16
N GLU A 137 -8.44 -37.73 1.19
CA GLU A 137 -8.61 -38.11 2.59
C GLU A 137 -9.00 -36.85 3.39
N ASN A 138 -9.99 -37.00 4.25
CA ASN A 138 -10.62 -35.86 4.94
C ASN A 138 -10.61 -36.05 6.47
N HIS A 139 -10.03 -35.06 7.18
CA HIS A 139 -10.04 -34.93 8.63
C HIS A 139 -10.76 -33.64 9.02
N ALA A 140 -12.10 -33.62 8.89
CA ALA A 140 -12.98 -32.48 9.20
C ALA A 140 -12.58 -31.18 8.44
N LEU A 141 -12.27 -31.27 7.17
CA LEU A 141 -11.82 -30.16 6.33
C LEU A 141 -12.97 -29.17 6.07
N GLU A 142 -12.80 -27.92 6.48
CA GLU A 142 -13.70 -26.80 6.20
C GLU A 142 -12.98 -25.76 5.33
N ILE A 143 -13.57 -25.43 4.18
CA ILE A 143 -13.00 -24.52 3.18
C ILE A 143 -13.84 -23.26 3.09
N ASN A 144 -13.20 -22.10 3.14
CA ASN A 144 -13.86 -20.82 2.82
C ASN A 144 -13.68 -20.54 1.31
N GLU A 145 -14.81 -20.42 0.62
CA GLU A 145 -14.87 -20.18 -0.82
C GLU A 145 -15.29 -18.74 -1.15
N SER A 146 -15.33 -17.84 -0.15
CA SER A 146 -15.84 -16.47 -0.28
C SER A 146 -15.14 -15.65 -1.37
N LEU A 147 -13.86 -15.89 -1.64
CA LEU A 147 -13.13 -15.22 -2.71
C LEU A 147 -13.62 -15.59 -4.12
N LEU A 148 -14.32 -16.71 -4.26
CA LEU A 148 -14.88 -17.17 -5.53
C LEU A 148 -16.39 -16.99 -5.60
N THR A 149 -17.12 -17.30 -4.52
CA THR A 149 -18.58 -17.32 -4.48
C THR A 149 -19.19 -16.05 -3.91
N GLY A 150 -18.42 -15.30 -3.10
CA GLY A 150 -18.90 -14.18 -2.29
C GLY A 150 -19.58 -14.61 -0.97
N GLU A 151 -19.76 -15.91 -0.74
CA GLU A 151 -20.38 -16.45 0.48
C GLU A 151 -19.30 -16.78 1.52
N SER A 152 -19.39 -16.23 2.71
CA SER A 152 -18.36 -16.32 3.75
C SER A 152 -18.48 -17.54 4.65
N VAL A 153 -19.58 -18.30 4.56
CA VAL A 153 -19.80 -19.49 5.40
C VAL A 153 -18.88 -20.60 4.91
N PRO A 154 -18.00 -21.18 5.79
CA PRO A 154 -17.14 -22.28 5.40
C PRO A 154 -17.93 -23.52 4.98
N VAL A 155 -17.50 -24.14 3.88
CA VAL A 155 -18.11 -25.34 3.33
C VAL A 155 -17.39 -26.57 3.87
N LYS A 156 -18.13 -27.48 4.52
CA LYS A 156 -17.58 -28.77 4.96
C LYS A 156 -17.39 -29.69 3.72
N LYS A 157 -16.15 -30.10 3.48
CA LYS A 157 -15.82 -30.98 2.35
C LYS A 157 -15.85 -32.46 2.77
N LYS A 158 -16.18 -33.30 1.81
CA LYS A 158 -16.13 -34.77 1.94
C LYS A 158 -15.09 -35.33 1.00
N GLU A 159 -14.74 -36.59 1.17
CA GLU A 159 -13.92 -37.30 0.19
C GLU A 159 -14.57 -37.23 -1.20
N ASN A 160 -13.74 -37.01 -2.21
CA ASN A 160 -14.11 -36.80 -3.61
C ASN A 160 -14.73 -35.44 -3.95
N ASP A 161 -14.91 -34.50 -3.01
CA ASP A 161 -15.33 -33.16 -3.34
C ASP A 161 -14.20 -32.36 -4.03
N GLU A 162 -14.57 -31.48 -4.96
CA GLU A 162 -13.63 -30.55 -5.56
C GLU A 162 -13.40 -29.34 -4.63
N ILE A 163 -12.16 -28.89 -4.59
CA ILE A 163 -11.71 -27.67 -3.93
C ILE A 163 -10.95 -26.81 -4.94
N TYR A 164 -11.15 -25.52 -4.91
CA TYR A 164 -10.76 -24.63 -5.98
C TYR A 164 -9.58 -23.72 -5.61
N ALA A 165 -8.72 -23.45 -6.57
CA ALA A 165 -7.63 -22.49 -6.42
C ALA A 165 -8.16 -21.11 -5.97
N GLY A 166 -7.46 -20.47 -5.03
CA GLY A 166 -7.86 -19.18 -4.46
C GLY A 166 -8.77 -19.28 -3.23
N THR A 167 -9.25 -20.48 -2.86
CA THR A 167 -9.95 -20.74 -1.59
C THR A 167 -8.94 -21.07 -0.48
N PHE A 168 -9.38 -21.14 0.78
CA PHE A 168 -8.48 -21.42 1.89
C PHE A 168 -9.11 -22.30 2.97
N VAL A 169 -8.26 -23.05 3.67
CA VAL A 169 -8.66 -23.97 4.73
C VAL A 169 -8.89 -23.18 6.03
N VAL A 170 -10.10 -23.25 6.58
CA VAL A 170 -10.48 -22.63 7.85
C VAL A 170 -10.22 -23.55 9.04
N ALA A 171 -10.58 -24.82 8.90
CA ALA A 171 -10.42 -25.83 9.95
C ALA A 171 -10.19 -27.20 9.36
N GLY A 172 -9.66 -28.12 10.17
CA GLY A 172 -9.37 -29.49 9.78
C GLY A 172 -8.09 -29.64 8.98
N SER A 173 -7.88 -30.85 8.44
CA SER A 173 -6.75 -31.22 7.56
C SER A 173 -7.17 -32.31 6.59
N GLY A 174 -6.37 -32.57 5.55
CA GLY A 174 -6.66 -33.62 4.61
C GLY A 174 -5.66 -33.69 3.47
N TYR A 175 -5.73 -34.77 2.71
CA TYR A 175 -4.98 -34.93 1.46
C TYR A 175 -5.89 -34.62 0.26
N ALA A 176 -5.37 -33.90 -0.70
CA ALA A 176 -6.09 -33.57 -1.93
C ALA A 176 -5.20 -33.80 -3.16
N LYS A 177 -5.78 -34.30 -4.23
CA LYS A 177 -5.11 -34.60 -5.50
C LYS A 177 -5.33 -33.45 -6.46
N VAL A 178 -4.27 -32.92 -7.07
CA VAL A 178 -4.31 -31.85 -8.09
C VAL A 178 -5.02 -32.37 -9.34
N ILE A 179 -6.08 -31.66 -9.77
CA ILE A 179 -6.91 -32.04 -10.95
C ILE A 179 -6.84 -31.01 -12.09
N ARG A 180 -6.40 -29.78 -11.83
CA ARG A 180 -6.17 -28.74 -12.85
C ARG A 180 -4.97 -27.90 -12.42
N VAL A 181 -4.22 -27.38 -13.38
CA VAL A 181 -3.00 -26.57 -13.15
C VAL A 181 -2.98 -25.33 -14.04
N GLY A 182 -2.32 -24.27 -13.59
CA GLY A 182 -2.09 -23.05 -14.34
C GLY A 182 -3.37 -22.37 -14.83
N ASN A 183 -3.44 -22.10 -16.14
CA ASN A 183 -4.60 -21.44 -16.76
C ASN A 183 -5.87 -22.30 -16.80
N ALA A 184 -5.79 -23.58 -16.48
CA ALA A 184 -6.95 -24.47 -16.42
C ALA A 184 -7.70 -24.38 -15.09
N ASN A 185 -7.11 -23.77 -14.05
CA ASN A 185 -7.76 -23.56 -12.75
C ASN A 185 -9.03 -22.71 -12.90
N TYR A 186 -10.05 -23.02 -12.11
CA TYR A 186 -11.36 -22.36 -12.12
C TYR A 186 -11.24 -20.86 -11.81
N SER A 187 -10.45 -20.51 -10.79
CA SER A 187 -10.19 -19.12 -10.41
C SER A 187 -9.54 -18.31 -11.53
N THR A 188 -8.59 -18.89 -12.27
CA THR A 188 -7.90 -18.20 -13.37
C THR A 188 -8.87 -17.88 -14.51
N LYS A 189 -9.84 -18.74 -14.78
CA LYS A 189 -10.91 -18.49 -15.77
C LYS A 189 -11.82 -17.34 -15.36
N LEU A 190 -12.20 -17.26 -14.06
CA LEU A 190 -13.01 -16.18 -13.52
C LEU A 190 -12.26 -14.85 -13.52
N VAL A 191 -11.00 -14.81 -13.10
CA VAL A 191 -10.15 -13.60 -13.07
C VAL A 191 -9.91 -13.05 -14.48
N ASN A 192 -9.77 -13.89 -15.49
CA ASN A 192 -9.65 -13.44 -16.88
C ASN A 192 -10.96 -12.83 -17.43
N GLN A 193 -12.11 -13.16 -16.85
CA GLN A 193 -13.41 -12.56 -17.16
C GLN A 193 -13.67 -11.28 -16.34
N ALA A 194 -13.14 -11.18 -15.12
CA ALA A 194 -13.32 -10.05 -14.21
C ALA A 194 -12.00 -9.28 -14.06
N LYS A 195 -11.56 -8.54 -15.10
CA LYS A 195 -10.33 -7.72 -15.12
C LYS A 195 -10.41 -6.44 -14.27
N HIS A 196 -10.97 -6.48 -13.08
CA HIS A 196 -10.86 -5.37 -12.14
C HIS A 196 -10.17 -5.83 -10.86
N LYS A 197 -8.83 -5.64 -10.81
CA LYS A 197 -8.10 -5.62 -9.55
C LYS A 197 -8.56 -4.37 -8.78
N ASN A 198 -8.99 -4.55 -7.53
CA ASN A 198 -9.04 -3.45 -6.58
C ASN A 198 -7.58 -3.05 -6.29
N LEU A 199 -7.10 -2.02 -6.99
CA LEU A 199 -5.81 -1.40 -6.70
C LEU A 199 -6.01 -0.49 -5.50
N ALA A 200 -5.02 -0.45 -4.60
CA ALA A 200 -4.99 0.56 -3.55
C ALA A 200 -5.17 1.95 -4.18
N SER A 201 -6.08 2.76 -3.64
CA SER A 201 -6.36 4.09 -4.18
C SER A 201 -5.21 5.04 -3.87
N SER A 202 -4.69 5.74 -4.89
CA SER A 202 -3.68 6.79 -4.74
C SER A 202 -4.24 8.12 -5.22
N GLU A 203 -4.63 9.00 -4.29
CA GLU A 203 -5.12 10.35 -4.61
C GLU A 203 -4.08 11.15 -5.38
N MET A 204 -2.82 10.98 -5.01
CA MET A 204 -1.70 11.68 -5.64
C MET A 204 -1.51 11.23 -7.08
N ARG A 205 -1.50 9.91 -7.35
CA ARG A 205 -1.41 9.35 -8.69
C ARG A 205 -2.58 9.81 -9.56
N ASP A 206 -3.80 9.71 -9.05
CA ASP A 206 -5.02 10.13 -9.74
C ASP A 206 -4.99 11.63 -10.07
N SER A 207 -4.48 12.46 -9.15
CA SER A 207 -4.30 13.89 -9.37
C SER A 207 -3.28 14.19 -10.46
N ILE A 208 -2.14 13.49 -10.46
CA ILE A 208 -1.11 13.61 -11.50
C ILE A 208 -1.64 13.13 -12.85
N GLU A 209 -2.34 11.99 -12.89
CA GLU A 209 -2.95 11.48 -14.13
C GLU A 209 -4.01 12.45 -14.69
N LYS A 210 -4.82 13.09 -13.82
CA LYS A 210 -5.77 14.13 -14.23
C LYS A 210 -5.04 15.35 -14.86
N ILE A 211 -3.96 15.82 -14.22
CA ILE A 211 -3.13 16.91 -14.78
C ILE A 211 -2.61 16.53 -16.17
N ILE A 212 -2.02 15.35 -16.30
CA ILE A 212 -1.48 14.86 -17.56
C ILE A 212 -2.56 14.78 -18.64
N LYS A 213 -3.72 14.22 -18.31
CA LYS A 213 -4.85 14.09 -19.23
C LYS A 213 -5.37 15.46 -19.71
N VAL A 214 -5.54 16.39 -18.79
CA VAL A 214 -5.96 17.77 -19.12
C VAL A 214 -4.94 18.45 -20.01
N MET A 215 -3.65 18.36 -19.68
CA MET A 215 -2.58 18.95 -20.47
C MET A 215 -2.48 18.31 -21.86
N SER A 216 -2.62 16.99 -21.97
CA SER A 216 -2.61 16.28 -23.26
C SER A 216 -3.70 16.78 -24.22
N ILE A 217 -4.87 17.16 -23.67
CA ILE A 217 -5.97 17.72 -24.47
C ILE A 217 -5.70 19.17 -24.85
N ILE A 218 -5.16 19.99 -23.92
CA ILE A 218 -4.96 21.43 -24.12
C ILE A 218 -3.79 21.72 -25.07
N ILE A 219 -2.72 20.93 -25.05
CA ILE A 219 -1.49 21.17 -25.80
C ILE A 219 -1.75 21.28 -27.30
N VAL A 220 -2.60 20.46 -27.88
CA VAL A 220 -2.84 20.43 -29.33
C VAL A 220 -3.54 21.72 -29.83
N PRO A 221 -4.72 22.11 -29.31
CA PRO A 221 -5.38 23.33 -29.77
C PRO A 221 -4.57 24.59 -29.48
N VAL A 222 -3.86 24.66 -28.34
CA VAL A 222 -3.00 25.82 -27.99
C VAL A 222 -1.79 25.86 -28.91
N GLY A 223 -1.21 24.71 -29.26
CA GLY A 223 -0.10 24.63 -30.22
C GLY A 223 -0.51 25.14 -31.62
N ILE A 224 -1.68 24.75 -32.10
CA ILE A 224 -2.22 25.22 -33.38
C ILE A 224 -2.50 26.74 -33.32
N LEU A 225 -3.11 27.22 -32.24
CA LEU A 225 -3.36 28.65 -32.04
C LEU A 225 -2.04 29.46 -32.04
N LEU A 226 -1.03 28.96 -31.29
CA LEU A 226 0.26 29.60 -31.20
C LEU A 226 0.99 29.59 -32.53
N PHE A 227 0.96 28.48 -33.29
CA PHE A 227 1.58 28.41 -34.63
C PHE A 227 0.97 29.43 -35.58
N ARG A 228 -0.38 29.49 -35.64
CA ARG A 228 -1.08 30.51 -36.44
C ARG A 228 -0.66 31.92 -36.06
N ALA A 229 -0.54 32.19 -34.76
CA ALA A 229 -0.17 33.50 -34.26
C ALA A 229 1.29 33.85 -34.61
N GLN A 230 2.24 32.91 -34.43
CA GLN A 230 3.64 33.13 -34.77
C GLN A 230 3.84 33.33 -36.27
N TYR A 231 3.15 32.53 -37.11
CA TYR A 231 3.19 32.68 -38.57
C TYR A 231 2.66 34.07 -39.01
N LYS A 232 1.62 34.56 -38.37
CA LYS A 232 1.06 35.90 -38.62
C LYS A 232 1.99 37.01 -38.14
N ALA A 233 2.67 36.82 -37.01
CA ALA A 233 3.60 37.80 -36.43
C ALA A 233 4.94 37.88 -37.20
N MET A 234 5.29 36.83 -37.97
CA MET A 234 6.53 36.70 -38.72
C MET A 234 6.26 36.16 -40.15
N PRO A 235 5.59 36.92 -41.01
CA PRO A 235 5.11 36.42 -42.31
C PRO A 235 6.19 35.96 -43.28
N ASN A 236 7.43 36.41 -43.09
CA ASN A 236 8.57 36.08 -43.98
C ASN A 236 9.58 35.13 -43.31
N ASP A 237 9.34 34.65 -42.14
CA ASP A 237 10.25 33.76 -41.38
C ASP A 237 9.50 32.57 -40.78
N PHE A 238 9.14 31.65 -41.67
CA PHE A 238 8.46 30.39 -41.29
C PHE A 238 9.28 29.57 -40.28
N ASN A 239 10.60 29.53 -40.45
CA ASN A 239 11.46 28.73 -39.60
C ASN A 239 11.49 29.25 -38.17
N THR A 240 11.60 30.55 -37.92
CA THR A 240 11.56 31.14 -36.60
C THR A 240 10.15 31.02 -35.99
N ALA A 241 9.09 31.19 -36.78
CA ALA A 241 7.72 30.98 -36.30
C ALA A 241 7.50 29.56 -35.79
N LEU A 242 8.05 28.55 -36.51
CA LEU A 242 7.99 27.16 -36.13
C LEU A 242 8.75 26.89 -34.80
N VAL A 243 9.99 27.39 -34.68
CA VAL A 243 10.81 27.24 -33.48
C VAL A 243 10.14 27.88 -32.27
N LYS A 244 9.57 29.07 -32.41
CA LYS A 244 8.84 29.75 -31.33
C LYS A 244 7.58 28.98 -30.88
N THR A 245 6.87 28.38 -31.81
CA THR A 245 5.73 27.51 -31.53
C THR A 245 6.16 26.27 -30.75
N VAL A 246 7.21 25.58 -31.23
CA VAL A 246 7.76 24.41 -30.55
C VAL A 246 8.23 24.76 -29.14
N GLY A 247 8.85 25.94 -28.95
CA GLY A 247 9.22 26.44 -27.62
C GLY A 247 8.03 26.55 -26.67
N GLY A 248 6.93 27.17 -27.12
CA GLY A 248 5.72 27.26 -26.32
C GLY A 248 5.12 25.89 -25.93
N VAL A 249 5.05 24.99 -26.91
CA VAL A 249 4.50 23.62 -26.69
C VAL A 249 5.36 22.80 -25.73
N ILE A 250 6.69 22.79 -25.88
CA ILE A 250 7.62 22.09 -24.95
C ILE A 250 7.49 22.63 -23.51
N GLY A 251 7.28 23.94 -23.37
CA GLY A 251 7.04 24.52 -22.05
C GLY A 251 5.84 23.95 -21.32
N MET A 252 4.79 23.55 -22.05
CA MET A 252 3.56 23.00 -21.48
C MET A 252 3.67 21.53 -21.09
N ILE A 253 4.70 20.81 -21.55
CA ILE A 253 4.86 19.36 -21.30
C ILE A 253 5.51 19.15 -19.90
N PRO A 254 4.84 18.45 -18.95
CA PRO A 254 5.43 18.11 -17.65
C PRO A 254 6.29 16.84 -17.72
N GLU A 255 7.35 16.82 -18.52
CA GLU A 255 8.11 15.63 -18.92
C GLU A 255 8.64 14.78 -17.76
N GLY A 256 9.17 15.40 -16.70
CA GLY A 256 9.80 14.68 -15.60
C GLY A 256 8.86 14.29 -14.46
N LEU A 257 7.60 14.77 -14.45
CA LEU A 257 6.71 14.57 -13.31
C LEU A 257 6.38 13.09 -13.10
N VAL A 258 5.98 12.38 -14.14
CA VAL A 258 5.63 10.95 -14.08
C VAL A 258 6.84 10.10 -13.69
N LEU A 259 8.00 10.40 -14.29
CA LEU A 259 9.24 9.70 -14.00
C LEU A 259 9.65 9.83 -12.54
N LEU A 260 9.69 11.05 -12.02
CA LEU A 260 10.16 11.32 -10.65
C LEU A 260 9.16 10.86 -9.59
N THR A 261 7.86 10.85 -9.91
CA THR A 261 6.84 10.22 -9.07
C THR A 261 7.09 8.72 -8.95
N SER A 262 7.23 8.04 -10.09
CA SER A 262 7.56 6.60 -10.10
C SER A 262 8.87 6.32 -9.37
N LEU A 263 9.89 7.15 -9.57
CA LEU A 263 11.17 7.03 -8.88
C LEU A 263 11.03 7.15 -7.35
N SER A 264 10.23 8.09 -6.87
CA SER A 264 10.00 8.27 -5.43
C SER A 264 9.41 7.01 -4.79
N PHE A 265 8.38 6.42 -5.42
CA PHE A 265 7.81 5.14 -4.95
C PHE A 265 8.84 4.01 -4.98
N VAL A 266 9.58 3.91 -6.05
CA VAL A 266 10.60 2.90 -6.27
C VAL A 266 11.70 2.95 -5.20
N LEU A 267 12.19 4.14 -4.88
CA LEU A 267 13.18 4.32 -3.81
C LEU A 267 12.58 4.01 -2.44
N GLY A 268 11.31 4.36 -2.22
CA GLY A 268 10.57 4.04 -1.00
C GLY A 268 10.45 2.53 -0.80
N VAL A 269 9.99 1.79 -1.82
CA VAL A 269 9.94 0.31 -1.79
C VAL A 269 11.32 -0.28 -1.49
N GLY A 270 12.38 0.24 -2.11
CA GLY A 270 13.75 -0.22 -1.85
C GLY A 270 14.24 0.04 -0.43
N ARG A 271 13.81 1.15 0.21
CA ARG A 271 14.12 1.45 1.61
C ARG A 271 13.31 0.58 2.57
N LEU A 272 12.00 0.41 2.30
CA LEU A 272 11.12 -0.46 3.09
C LEU A 272 11.55 -1.92 3.05
N ALA A 273 11.99 -2.39 1.89
CA ALA A 273 12.53 -3.73 1.72
C ALA A 273 13.72 -4.01 2.65
N LYS A 274 14.63 -3.03 2.82
CA LYS A 274 15.75 -3.13 3.78
C LYS A 274 15.27 -3.18 5.24
N LYS A 275 14.07 -2.63 5.51
CA LYS A 275 13.41 -2.63 6.82
C LYS A 275 12.44 -3.81 6.98
N LYS A 276 12.60 -4.86 6.16
CA LYS A 276 11.81 -6.09 6.21
C LYS A 276 10.31 -5.90 5.97
N ALA A 277 9.90 -4.86 5.25
CA ALA A 277 8.54 -4.67 4.78
C ALA A 277 8.48 -4.96 3.28
N LEU A 278 7.71 -5.97 2.88
CA LEU A 278 7.46 -6.31 1.48
C LEU A 278 6.21 -5.56 1.00
N VAL A 279 6.42 -4.64 0.10
CA VAL A 279 5.34 -3.89 -0.55
C VAL A 279 4.91 -4.62 -1.82
N GLN A 280 3.67 -5.08 -1.87
CA GLN A 280 3.10 -5.76 -3.03
C GLN A 280 2.46 -4.77 -4.02
N GLN A 281 1.92 -3.65 -3.51
CA GLN A 281 1.37 -2.56 -4.30
C GLN A 281 2.02 -1.25 -3.87
N MET A 282 2.62 -0.52 -4.82
CA MET A 282 3.36 0.71 -4.49
C MET A 282 2.46 1.82 -3.94
N GLU A 283 1.23 1.89 -4.40
CA GLU A 283 0.22 2.86 -4.02
C GLU A 283 -0.19 2.74 -2.54
N SER A 284 -0.06 1.55 -1.96
CA SER A 284 -0.38 1.30 -0.56
C SER A 284 0.51 2.06 0.44
N ILE A 285 1.73 2.43 0.03
CA ILE A 285 2.62 3.25 0.86
C ILE A 285 2.03 4.65 1.06
N GLU A 286 1.46 5.23 0.02
CA GLU A 286 0.74 6.50 0.12
C GLU A 286 -0.52 6.34 0.97
N ALA A 287 -1.34 5.32 0.69
CA ALA A 287 -2.56 5.05 1.43
C ALA A 287 -2.27 4.93 2.93
N LEU A 288 -1.24 4.17 3.34
CA LEU A 288 -0.87 4.00 4.74
C LEU A 288 -0.46 5.32 5.42
N SER A 289 0.24 6.19 4.71
CA SER A 289 0.65 7.50 5.27
C SER A 289 -0.51 8.44 5.51
N ARG A 290 -1.67 8.17 4.92
CA ARG A 290 -2.92 8.94 5.03
C ARG A 290 -3.96 8.29 5.94
N VAL A 291 -3.70 7.05 6.41
CA VAL A 291 -4.59 6.34 7.32
C VAL A 291 -4.88 7.20 8.55
N ASP A 292 -6.16 7.41 8.84
CA ASP A 292 -6.66 8.08 10.04
C ASP A 292 -7.43 7.14 10.97
N VAL A 293 -7.85 5.97 10.47
CA VAL A 293 -8.38 4.86 11.27
C VAL A 293 -7.58 3.59 10.99
N LEU A 294 -6.96 3.03 12.03
CA LEU A 294 -6.17 1.80 11.94
C LEU A 294 -6.88 0.68 12.69
N CYS A 295 -7.42 -0.29 11.96
CA CYS A 295 -8.04 -1.48 12.50
C CYS A 295 -6.98 -2.57 12.71
N LEU A 296 -6.94 -3.17 13.89
CA LEU A 296 -5.98 -4.20 14.26
C LEU A 296 -6.73 -5.47 14.68
N ASP A 297 -6.29 -6.63 14.19
CA ASP A 297 -6.60 -7.86 14.90
C ASP A 297 -5.77 -7.94 16.18
N LYS A 298 -6.32 -8.57 17.24
CA LYS A 298 -5.61 -8.71 18.52
C LYS A 298 -4.46 -9.69 18.42
N THR A 299 -4.75 -10.89 17.91
CA THR A 299 -3.86 -12.05 17.93
C THR A 299 -2.74 -11.88 16.89
N GLY A 300 -1.49 -12.21 17.24
CA GLY A 300 -0.35 -12.08 16.32
C GLY A 300 0.06 -10.62 16.01
N THR A 301 -0.83 -9.63 16.25
CA THR A 301 -0.57 -8.19 16.01
C THR A 301 -0.21 -7.46 17.30
N ILE A 302 -1.12 -7.36 18.25
CA ILE A 302 -0.90 -6.73 19.58
C ILE A 302 -0.20 -7.73 20.51
N THR A 303 -0.55 -9.00 20.37
CA THR A 303 0.06 -10.11 21.10
C THR A 303 1.01 -10.89 20.22
N THR A 304 1.86 -11.73 20.82
CA THR A 304 2.79 -12.59 20.08
C THR A 304 2.12 -13.72 19.31
N GLY A 305 0.82 -13.99 19.57
CA GLY A 305 0.10 -15.18 19.13
C GLY A 305 0.39 -16.42 19.97
N GLU A 306 1.33 -16.32 20.91
CA GLU A 306 1.60 -17.36 21.90
C GLU A 306 0.72 -17.18 23.12
N LEU A 307 0.31 -18.30 23.69
CA LEU A 307 -0.54 -18.37 24.88
C LEU A 307 0.22 -19.00 26.04
N LYS A 308 -0.09 -18.58 27.26
CA LYS A 308 0.51 -19.14 28.47
C LYS A 308 -0.57 -19.50 29.49
N VAL A 309 -0.58 -20.76 29.93
CA VAL A 309 -1.44 -21.16 31.05
C VAL A 309 -0.95 -20.47 32.34
N LYS A 310 -1.89 -19.86 33.07
CA LYS A 310 -1.62 -19.13 34.32
C LYS A 310 -2.02 -19.94 35.55
N HIS A 311 -3.28 -20.35 35.62
CA HIS A 311 -3.81 -21.04 36.76
C HIS A 311 -4.72 -22.20 36.36
N ILE A 312 -4.76 -23.21 37.20
CA ILE A 312 -5.73 -24.31 37.21
C ILE A 312 -6.59 -24.14 38.45
N VAL A 313 -7.90 -24.00 38.29
CA VAL A 313 -8.86 -23.79 39.36
C VAL A 313 -9.78 -25.00 39.42
N PRO A 314 -9.59 -25.94 40.33
CA PRO A 314 -10.48 -27.09 40.52
C PRO A 314 -11.89 -26.61 40.91
N ILE A 315 -12.92 -27.15 40.27
CA ILE A 315 -14.34 -26.91 40.61
C ILE A 315 -14.89 -28.08 41.41
N SER A 316 -14.59 -29.30 41.02
CA SER A 316 -15.09 -30.50 41.65
C SER A 316 -14.11 -31.00 42.74
N ASN A 317 -14.65 -31.27 43.92
CA ASN A 317 -13.90 -31.86 45.04
C ASN A 317 -13.49 -33.33 44.77
N GLN A 318 -14.01 -33.96 43.70
CA GLN A 318 -13.69 -35.33 43.33
C GLN A 318 -12.31 -35.45 42.66
N TYR A 319 -11.78 -34.31 42.10
CA TYR A 319 -10.53 -34.27 41.38
C TYR A 319 -9.48 -33.47 42.14
N THR A 320 -8.42 -34.15 42.54
CA THR A 320 -7.26 -33.44 43.10
C THR A 320 -6.48 -32.74 41.99
N ARG A 321 -5.71 -31.75 42.36
CA ARG A 321 -4.84 -31.04 41.38
C ARG A 321 -3.89 -32.00 40.64
N GLU A 322 -3.40 -33.03 41.31
CA GLU A 322 -2.55 -34.07 40.73
C GLU A 322 -3.29 -34.87 39.67
N MET A 323 -4.55 -35.31 39.99
CA MET A 323 -5.38 -36.01 39.01
C MET A 323 -5.67 -35.16 37.77
N ILE A 324 -5.96 -33.86 37.95
CA ILE A 324 -6.16 -32.94 36.82
C ILE A 324 -4.89 -32.83 35.98
N CYS A 325 -3.71 -32.73 36.62
CA CYS A 325 -2.42 -32.70 35.88
C CYS A 325 -2.17 -33.99 35.12
N ASP A 326 -2.50 -35.15 35.68
CA ASP A 326 -2.38 -36.46 35.02
C ASP A 326 -3.30 -36.56 33.80
N ILE A 327 -4.57 -36.17 33.95
CA ILE A 327 -5.55 -36.16 32.85
C ILE A 327 -5.10 -35.23 31.74
N MET A 328 -4.76 -33.99 32.11
CA MET A 328 -4.33 -32.98 31.14
C MET A 328 -2.96 -33.29 30.51
N GLY A 329 -2.06 -33.94 31.27
CA GLY A 329 -0.77 -34.40 30.75
C GLY A 329 -0.89 -35.49 29.68
N SER A 330 -1.95 -36.33 29.76
CA SER A 330 -2.28 -37.25 28.65
C SER A 330 -3.09 -36.55 27.57
N PHE A 331 -4.15 -35.82 27.93
CA PHE A 331 -5.05 -35.13 27.01
C PHE A 331 -4.28 -34.20 26.04
N ALA A 332 -3.36 -33.39 26.56
CA ALA A 332 -2.63 -32.41 25.78
C ALA A 332 -1.71 -33.01 24.71
N PHE A 333 -1.24 -34.25 24.89
CA PHE A 333 -0.30 -34.89 23.96
C PHE A 333 -0.92 -35.94 23.04
N LEU A 334 -2.21 -36.28 23.23
CA LEU A 334 -2.93 -37.29 22.46
C LEU A 334 -3.73 -36.69 21.29
N VAL A 335 -3.69 -35.39 21.09
CA VAL A 335 -4.43 -34.66 20.08
C VAL A 335 -3.60 -34.53 18.80
N ASP A 336 -4.24 -34.75 17.66
CA ASP A 336 -3.58 -34.72 16.34
C ASP A 336 -3.45 -33.27 15.78
N ASP A 337 -4.34 -32.34 16.18
CA ASP A 337 -4.35 -30.93 15.75
C ASP A 337 -3.72 -30.02 16.81
N ILE A 338 -2.55 -29.47 16.52
CA ILE A 338 -1.75 -28.62 17.41
C ILE A 338 -1.98 -27.14 17.10
N ASN A 339 -2.97 -26.52 17.75
CA ASN A 339 -3.22 -25.09 17.70
C ASN A 339 -2.48 -24.32 18.84
N PRO A 340 -2.48 -22.97 18.87
CA PRO A 340 -1.80 -22.18 19.92
C PRO A 340 -2.25 -22.52 21.36
N THR A 341 -3.54 -22.78 21.57
CA THR A 341 -4.07 -23.22 22.88
C THR A 341 -3.48 -24.55 23.27
N GLN A 342 -3.42 -25.49 22.32
CA GLN A 342 -2.85 -26.80 22.54
C GLN A 342 -1.36 -26.74 22.91
N LYS A 343 -0.59 -25.89 22.20
CA LYS A 343 0.83 -25.64 22.53
C LYS A 343 0.99 -25.10 23.96
N ALA A 344 0.12 -24.18 24.38
CA ALA A 344 0.17 -23.62 25.73
C ALA A 344 -0.09 -24.70 26.79
N LEU A 345 -1.04 -25.60 26.53
CA LEU A 345 -1.32 -26.75 27.41
C LEU A 345 -0.11 -27.71 27.44
N MET A 346 0.44 -28.09 26.30
CA MET A 346 1.63 -28.95 26.20
C MET A 346 2.86 -28.35 26.92
N ASN A 347 3.02 -27.03 26.88
CA ASN A 347 4.12 -26.35 27.57
C ASN A 347 3.93 -26.26 29.08
N TYR A 348 2.70 -26.34 29.57
CA TYR A 348 2.41 -26.26 30.99
C TYR A 348 2.31 -27.61 31.68
N PHE A 349 1.66 -28.60 31.03
CA PHE A 349 1.49 -29.93 31.58
C PHE A 349 2.62 -30.84 31.13
N ALA A 350 3.22 -31.57 32.08
CA ALA A 350 4.21 -32.58 31.75
C ALA A 350 3.54 -33.76 31.01
N LYS A 351 4.19 -34.23 29.94
CA LYS A 351 3.72 -35.43 29.21
C LYS A 351 3.54 -36.60 30.16
N ASN A 352 2.39 -37.24 30.08
CA ASN A 352 2.02 -38.38 30.90
C ASN A 352 1.39 -39.45 30.00
N ASP A 353 1.88 -40.68 30.10
CA ASP A 353 1.39 -41.82 29.33
C ASP A 353 0.44 -42.72 30.18
N LYS A 354 -0.18 -42.14 31.22
CA LYS A 354 -1.07 -42.85 32.12
C LYS A 354 -2.39 -43.24 31.44
N TYR A 355 -2.88 -42.40 30.53
CA TYR A 355 -4.12 -42.65 29.79
C TYR A 355 -3.82 -42.69 28.30
N HIS A 356 -4.46 -43.66 27.58
CA HIS A 356 -4.33 -43.81 26.14
C HIS A 356 -5.62 -43.41 25.42
N LYS A 357 -5.49 -42.86 24.22
CA LYS A 357 -6.63 -42.40 23.41
C LYS A 357 -7.38 -43.61 22.82
N LYS A 358 -8.68 -43.74 23.14
CA LYS A 358 -9.60 -44.67 22.51
C LYS A 358 -10.32 -44.04 21.33
N SER A 359 -10.83 -42.80 21.49
CA SER A 359 -11.46 -42.02 20.44
C SER A 359 -11.29 -40.55 20.69
N GLU A 360 -11.44 -39.70 19.64
CA GLU A 360 -11.33 -38.25 19.72
C GLU A 360 -12.47 -37.61 18.95
N VAL A 361 -12.99 -36.51 19.51
CA VAL A 361 -13.80 -35.53 18.81
C VAL A 361 -12.94 -34.29 18.60
N PRO A 362 -12.48 -33.99 17.36
CA PRO A 362 -11.60 -32.87 17.09
C PRO A 362 -12.32 -31.53 17.36
N PHE A 363 -11.55 -30.47 17.56
CA PHE A 363 -12.09 -29.13 17.77
C PHE A 363 -12.87 -28.66 16.53
N SER A 364 -14.01 -27.99 16.77
CA SER A 364 -14.77 -27.32 15.72
C SER A 364 -15.07 -25.88 16.14
N SER A 365 -14.96 -24.94 15.20
CA SER A 365 -15.32 -23.55 15.41
C SER A 365 -16.80 -23.33 15.74
N GLU A 366 -17.67 -24.22 15.37
CA GLU A 366 -19.08 -24.24 15.66
C GLU A 366 -19.35 -24.72 17.09
N ARG A 367 -18.77 -25.86 17.48
CA ARG A 367 -18.96 -26.49 18.79
C ARG A 367 -18.16 -25.81 19.91
N LYS A 368 -17.04 -25.16 19.60
CA LYS A 368 -16.13 -24.51 20.55
C LYS A 368 -15.51 -25.44 21.61
N TYR A 369 -15.50 -26.74 21.38
CA TYR A 369 -14.87 -27.73 22.25
C TYR A 369 -14.24 -28.87 21.46
N ARG A 370 -13.39 -29.64 22.13
CA ARG A 370 -12.88 -30.96 21.73
C ARG A 370 -13.09 -31.95 22.86
N ALA A 371 -13.06 -33.24 22.54
CA ALA A 371 -13.21 -34.28 23.54
C ALA A 371 -12.30 -35.48 23.24
N ILE A 372 -11.87 -36.19 24.28
CA ILE A 372 -11.12 -37.42 24.19
C ILE A 372 -11.80 -38.43 25.12
N THR A 373 -12.02 -39.64 24.60
CA THR A 373 -12.33 -40.85 25.38
C THR A 373 -11.06 -41.63 25.61
N PHE A 374 -10.75 -41.93 26.85
CA PHE A 374 -9.59 -42.71 27.22
C PHE A 374 -9.92 -44.22 27.22
N ASP A 375 -8.90 -45.04 27.34
CA ASP A 375 -8.97 -46.51 27.39
C ASP A 375 -9.76 -47.06 28.60
N ASP A 376 -9.84 -46.29 29.66
CA ASP A 376 -10.68 -46.56 30.85
C ASP A 376 -12.17 -46.20 30.65
N ASN A 377 -12.59 -45.85 29.43
CA ASN A 377 -13.91 -45.39 29.01
C ASN A 377 -14.37 -44.05 29.59
N ARG A 378 -13.51 -43.27 30.27
CA ARG A 378 -13.86 -41.94 30.69
C ARG A 378 -13.68 -40.96 29.53
N SER A 379 -14.64 -40.06 29.40
CA SER A 379 -14.63 -39.04 28.33
C SER A 379 -14.45 -37.64 28.93
N PHE A 380 -13.44 -36.95 28.47
CA PHE A 380 -13.18 -35.57 28.90
C PHE A 380 -13.38 -34.60 27.73
N VAL A 381 -14.07 -33.50 28.06
CA VAL A 381 -14.39 -32.41 27.13
C VAL A 381 -13.67 -31.15 27.59
N LEU A 382 -12.94 -30.50 26.66
CA LEU A 382 -12.25 -29.23 26.92
C LEU A 382 -12.73 -28.18 25.93
N GLY A 383 -13.24 -27.04 26.40
CA GLY A 383 -13.77 -26.01 25.52
C GLY A 383 -14.13 -24.70 26.23
N ALA A 384 -14.82 -23.84 25.52
CA ALA A 384 -15.28 -22.56 26.02
C ALA A 384 -16.43 -22.79 27.06
N PRO A 385 -16.31 -22.21 28.26
CA PRO A 385 -17.25 -22.49 29.33
C PRO A 385 -18.73 -22.20 28.99
N GLU A 386 -18.98 -21.11 28.24
CA GLU A 386 -20.32 -20.70 27.81
C GLU A 386 -21.01 -21.68 26.84
N PHE A 387 -20.27 -22.63 26.27
CA PHE A 387 -20.80 -23.71 25.41
C PHE A 387 -20.90 -25.05 26.14
N LEU A 388 -20.33 -25.14 27.35
CA LEU A 388 -20.23 -26.40 28.08
C LEU A 388 -21.06 -26.40 29.35
N THR A 389 -21.48 -25.24 29.92
CA THR A 389 -22.26 -25.19 31.16
C THR A 389 -23.16 -23.97 31.23
N ASP A 390 -24.36 -24.16 31.81
CA ASP A 390 -25.29 -23.06 32.13
C ASP A 390 -25.21 -22.66 33.65
N ASN A 391 -24.24 -23.22 34.39
CA ASN A 391 -24.07 -22.93 35.79
C ASN A 391 -23.57 -21.49 36.00
N LYS A 392 -24.43 -20.64 36.58
CA LYS A 392 -24.15 -19.23 36.81
C LYS A 392 -22.93 -18.99 37.68
N GLU A 393 -22.72 -19.78 38.74
CA GLU A 393 -21.55 -19.61 39.61
C GLU A 393 -20.24 -19.81 38.88
N ILE A 394 -20.19 -20.78 37.95
CA ILE A 394 -19.01 -21.02 37.10
C ILE A 394 -18.85 -19.87 36.10
N LEU A 395 -19.93 -19.45 35.46
CA LEU A 395 -19.90 -18.35 34.49
C LEU A 395 -19.52 -17.00 35.12
N ASP A 396 -19.96 -16.74 36.37
CA ASP A 396 -19.55 -15.57 37.14
C ASP A 396 -18.05 -15.61 37.48
N GLN A 397 -17.49 -16.77 37.83
CA GLN A 397 -16.05 -16.95 38.03
C GLN A 397 -15.28 -16.72 36.70
N VAL A 398 -15.78 -17.25 35.57
CA VAL A 398 -15.22 -17.02 34.26
C VAL A 398 -15.20 -15.54 33.90
N SER A 399 -16.30 -14.83 34.17
CA SER A 399 -16.39 -13.37 33.99
C SER A 399 -15.32 -12.64 34.82
N GLY A 400 -15.15 -13.01 36.07
CA GLY A 400 -14.13 -12.45 36.96
C GLY A 400 -12.70 -12.62 36.38
N TYR A 401 -12.37 -13.80 35.87
CA TYR A 401 -11.07 -14.01 35.22
C TYR A 401 -10.93 -13.21 33.89
N SER A 402 -12.01 -13.07 33.15
CA SER A 402 -12.04 -12.25 31.93
C SER A 402 -11.78 -10.77 32.21
N GLU A 403 -12.20 -10.24 33.38
CA GLU A 403 -11.88 -8.87 33.83
C GLU A 403 -10.37 -8.65 34.03
N PHE A 404 -9.60 -9.70 34.27
CA PHE A 404 -8.12 -9.67 34.31
C PHE A 404 -7.47 -9.93 32.97
N GLY A 405 -8.23 -10.05 31.87
CA GLY A 405 -7.72 -10.31 30.54
C GLY A 405 -7.31 -11.77 30.29
N LEU A 406 -7.84 -12.69 31.11
CA LEU A 406 -7.55 -14.10 30.97
C LEU A 406 -8.66 -14.80 30.16
N ARG A 407 -8.27 -15.62 29.19
CA ARG A 407 -9.15 -16.57 28.52
C ARG A 407 -9.32 -17.77 29.45
N VAL A 408 -10.53 -18.29 29.56
CA VAL A 408 -10.82 -19.45 30.40
C VAL A 408 -11.29 -20.62 29.56
N LEU A 409 -10.76 -21.80 29.82
CA LEU A 409 -11.29 -23.08 29.34
C LEU A 409 -11.87 -23.87 30.47
N LEU A 410 -12.94 -24.58 30.19
CA LEU A 410 -13.56 -25.55 31.10
C LEU A 410 -13.17 -26.98 30.68
N LEU A 411 -12.59 -27.71 31.59
CA LEU A 411 -12.47 -29.17 31.50
C LEU A 411 -13.66 -29.78 32.23
N GLY A 412 -14.40 -30.66 31.57
CA GLY A 412 -15.48 -31.44 32.18
C GLY A 412 -15.38 -32.92 31.82
N GLU A 413 -15.91 -33.78 32.67
CA GLU A 413 -16.09 -35.20 32.37
C GLU A 413 -17.52 -35.42 31.86
N ALA A 414 -17.62 -36.06 30.69
CA ALA A 414 -18.89 -36.44 30.09
C ALA A 414 -19.23 -37.92 30.35
N ASP A 415 -20.50 -38.21 30.53
CA ASP A 415 -20.93 -39.60 30.73
C ASP A 415 -20.61 -40.50 29.53
N TYR A 416 -20.86 -39.98 28.29
CA TYR A 416 -20.44 -40.58 27.04
C TYR A 416 -20.46 -39.61 25.87
N LEU A 417 -19.82 -39.97 24.80
CA LEU A 417 -19.79 -39.21 23.54
C LEU A 417 -20.54 -39.97 22.45
N GLU A 418 -21.48 -39.32 21.75
CA GLU A 418 -22.24 -39.89 20.62
C GLU A 418 -22.26 -38.93 19.44
N GLU A 419 -21.91 -39.39 18.25
CA GLU A 419 -21.88 -38.59 17.01
C GLU A 419 -21.18 -37.20 17.13
N GLY A 420 -20.16 -37.11 17.99
CA GLY A 420 -19.42 -35.85 18.19
C GLY A 420 -20.04 -34.90 19.21
N HIS A 421 -21.10 -35.30 19.89
CA HIS A 421 -21.74 -34.59 21.00
C HIS A 421 -21.50 -35.31 22.33
N TYR A 422 -21.44 -34.52 23.42
CA TYR A 422 -21.36 -35.07 24.78
C TYR A 422 -22.74 -35.12 25.42
N HIS A 423 -22.93 -36.11 26.28
CA HIS A 423 -24.10 -36.22 27.10
C HIS A 423 -23.72 -36.03 28.58
N SER A 424 -24.46 -35.18 29.31
CA SER A 424 -24.21 -34.84 30.69
C SER A 424 -22.74 -34.46 30.97
N LEU A 425 -22.46 -33.25 31.37
CA LEU A 425 -21.11 -32.80 31.66
C LEU A 425 -20.95 -32.42 33.10
N THR A 426 -20.02 -33.05 33.78
CA THR A 426 -19.63 -32.69 35.17
C THR A 426 -18.37 -31.80 35.07
N PRO A 427 -18.43 -30.52 35.47
CA PRO A 427 -17.29 -29.62 35.49
C PRO A 427 -16.19 -30.13 36.44
N VAL A 428 -14.95 -30.16 35.91
CA VAL A 428 -13.76 -30.64 36.66
C VAL A 428 -12.90 -29.44 37.11
N CYS A 429 -12.45 -28.62 36.19
CA CYS A 429 -11.65 -27.44 36.50
C CYS A 429 -11.75 -26.34 35.45
N LEU A 430 -11.40 -25.10 35.83
CA LEU A 430 -11.12 -24.02 34.94
C LEU A 430 -9.59 -23.92 34.68
N ILE A 431 -9.23 -23.70 33.47
CA ILE A 431 -7.84 -23.46 33.04
C ILE A 431 -7.77 -22.04 32.48
N THR A 432 -7.03 -21.18 33.18
CA THR A 432 -6.87 -19.77 32.73
C THR A 432 -5.64 -19.62 31.85
N ILE A 433 -5.80 -18.93 30.76
CA ILE A 433 -4.76 -18.72 29.74
C ILE A 433 -4.64 -17.22 29.48
N SER A 434 -3.40 -16.70 29.40
CA SER A 434 -3.13 -15.32 29.04
C SER A 434 -2.49 -15.23 27.66
N ASP A 435 -2.85 -14.20 26.91
CA ASP A 435 -2.08 -13.74 25.78
C ASP A 435 -0.75 -13.12 26.25
N ILE A 436 0.30 -13.22 25.45
CA ILE A 436 1.57 -12.54 25.68
C ILE A 436 1.58 -11.27 24.82
N ILE A 437 1.51 -10.10 25.49
CA ILE A 437 1.57 -8.79 24.81
C ILE A 437 2.98 -8.54 24.30
N LYS A 438 3.12 -7.97 23.10
CA LYS A 438 4.40 -7.56 22.54
C LYS A 438 4.96 -6.37 23.33
N GLU A 439 6.26 -6.38 23.59
CA GLU A 439 6.94 -5.35 24.40
C GLU A 439 6.85 -3.94 23.79
N ASP A 440 6.81 -3.83 22.46
CA ASP A 440 6.76 -2.58 21.72
C ASP A 440 5.34 -2.09 21.37
N ALA A 441 4.30 -2.76 21.87
CA ALA A 441 2.90 -2.40 21.60
C ALA A 441 2.57 -0.99 22.11
N HIS A 442 2.93 -0.67 23.36
CA HIS A 442 2.69 0.63 23.98
C HIS A 442 3.30 1.78 23.17
N ASP A 443 4.60 1.71 22.88
CA ASP A 443 5.31 2.74 22.11
C ASP A 443 4.73 2.91 20.69
N THR A 444 4.15 1.84 20.14
CA THR A 444 3.52 1.88 18.82
C THR A 444 2.17 2.57 18.87
N PHE A 445 1.39 2.33 19.90
CA PHE A 445 0.11 3.04 20.11
C PHE A 445 0.33 4.53 20.36
N ASP A 446 1.29 4.89 21.19
CA ASP A 446 1.65 6.29 21.44
C ASP A 446 2.12 7.01 20.17
N TYR A 447 2.89 6.32 19.32
CA TYR A 447 3.28 6.88 18.02
C TYR A 447 2.04 7.17 17.16
N PHE A 448 1.14 6.21 16.93
CA PHE A 448 -0.04 6.41 16.09
C PHE A 448 -0.98 7.48 16.66
N LYS A 449 -1.17 7.52 17.98
CA LYS A 449 -1.92 8.57 18.67
C LYS A 449 -1.31 9.96 18.40
N SER A 450 0.03 10.10 18.52
CA SER A 450 0.73 11.36 18.22
C SER A 450 0.55 11.81 16.77
N GLN A 451 0.25 10.86 15.88
CA GLN A 451 0.00 11.09 14.47
C GLN A 451 -1.49 11.36 14.16
N GLY A 452 -2.37 11.40 15.16
CA GLY A 452 -3.80 11.61 14.99
C GLY A 452 -4.54 10.41 14.38
N VAL A 453 -3.96 9.20 14.44
CA VAL A 453 -4.58 7.96 13.97
C VAL A 453 -5.42 7.35 15.07
N SER A 454 -6.71 7.10 14.80
CA SER A 454 -7.62 6.38 15.70
C SER A 454 -7.41 4.88 15.55
N ILE A 455 -7.04 4.20 16.65
CA ILE A 455 -6.86 2.75 16.64
C ILE A 455 -8.16 2.07 17.03
N LYS A 456 -8.56 1.04 16.29
CA LYS A 456 -9.72 0.18 16.53
C LYS A 456 -9.26 -1.27 16.58
N VAL A 457 -9.68 -2.03 17.59
CA VAL A 457 -9.30 -3.44 17.74
C VAL A 457 -10.49 -4.33 17.43
N LEU A 458 -10.33 -5.26 16.48
CA LEU A 458 -11.37 -6.17 15.98
C LEU A 458 -10.96 -7.60 16.31
N SER A 459 -11.61 -8.25 17.28
CA SER A 459 -11.25 -9.60 17.72
C SER A 459 -12.46 -10.53 17.80
N GLY A 460 -12.26 -11.81 17.50
CA GLY A 460 -13.26 -12.86 17.72
C GLY A 460 -13.45 -13.27 19.20
N ASP A 461 -12.58 -12.79 20.09
CA ASP A 461 -12.61 -13.13 21.51
C ASP A 461 -13.67 -12.30 22.27
N ASN A 462 -13.92 -12.67 23.53
CA ASN A 462 -14.84 -11.95 24.43
C ASN A 462 -14.44 -10.47 24.54
N PRO A 463 -15.38 -9.52 24.40
CA PRO A 463 -15.08 -8.08 24.36
C PRO A 463 -14.38 -7.56 25.62
N LEU A 464 -14.76 -8.06 26.81
CA LEU A 464 -14.14 -7.66 28.06
C LEU A 464 -12.68 -8.11 28.16
N THR A 465 -12.38 -9.35 27.75
CA THR A 465 -11.01 -9.88 27.69
C THR A 465 -10.16 -9.06 26.72
N VAL A 466 -10.68 -8.75 25.53
CA VAL A 466 -9.98 -7.94 24.52
C VAL A 466 -9.71 -6.54 25.04
N SER A 467 -10.72 -5.87 25.60
CA SER A 467 -10.59 -4.54 26.23
C SER A 467 -9.48 -4.53 27.28
N ARG A 468 -9.42 -5.54 28.14
CA ARG A 468 -8.40 -5.63 29.19
C ARG A 468 -6.99 -5.85 28.63
N VAL A 469 -6.83 -6.73 27.64
CA VAL A 469 -5.55 -6.94 26.93
C VAL A 469 -5.10 -5.63 26.29
N CYS A 470 -6.00 -4.91 25.62
CA CYS A 470 -5.69 -3.62 24.99
C CYS A 470 -5.31 -2.55 26.02
N THR A 471 -5.99 -2.51 27.18
CA THR A 471 -5.62 -1.61 28.30
C THR A 471 -4.23 -1.92 28.82
N LEU A 472 -3.90 -3.20 29.03
CA LEU A 472 -2.58 -3.64 29.47
C LEU A 472 -1.49 -3.36 28.41
N ALA A 473 -1.84 -3.36 27.14
CA ALA A 473 -0.95 -2.97 26.04
C ALA A 473 -0.80 -1.45 25.90
N GLY A 474 -1.54 -0.64 26.68
CA GLY A 474 -1.44 0.82 26.68
C GLY A 474 -2.33 1.53 25.65
N LEU A 475 -3.38 0.86 25.14
CA LEU A 475 -4.31 1.50 24.22
C LEU A 475 -5.28 2.41 24.97
N ASP A 476 -5.34 3.69 24.59
CA ASP A 476 -6.30 4.64 25.16
C ASP A 476 -7.73 4.28 24.81
N ASN A 477 -8.65 4.61 25.72
CA ASN A 477 -10.07 4.37 25.56
C ASN A 477 -10.44 2.89 25.28
N ALA A 478 -9.56 1.94 25.61
CA ALA A 478 -9.83 0.52 25.44
C ALA A 478 -11.05 0.04 26.25
N ASN A 479 -11.43 0.78 27.31
CA ASN A 479 -12.65 0.52 28.10
C ASN A 479 -13.95 0.82 27.31
N ASN A 480 -13.86 1.55 26.19
CA ASN A 480 -14.98 1.76 25.29
C ASN A 480 -15.06 0.59 24.31
N TYR A 481 -15.67 -0.50 24.76
CA TYR A 481 -15.80 -1.74 23.98
C TYR A 481 -17.25 -2.08 23.66
N MET A 482 -17.45 -2.88 22.62
CA MET A 482 -18.74 -3.34 22.14
C MET A 482 -18.71 -4.83 21.80
N ASP A 483 -19.83 -5.52 22.04
CA ASP A 483 -20.05 -6.88 21.60
C ASP A 483 -20.58 -6.85 20.16
N ALA A 484 -19.83 -7.41 19.23
CA ALA A 484 -20.20 -7.41 17.81
C ALA A 484 -21.45 -8.26 17.50
N SER A 485 -21.93 -9.10 18.43
CA SER A 485 -23.21 -9.80 18.27
C SER A 485 -24.42 -8.83 18.22
N THR A 486 -24.25 -7.59 18.70
CA THR A 486 -25.27 -6.54 18.68
C THR A 486 -25.15 -5.58 17.49
N LEU A 487 -24.12 -5.76 16.64
CA LEU A 487 -23.90 -4.91 15.49
C LEU A 487 -24.89 -5.23 14.36
N PRO A 488 -25.34 -4.21 13.62
CA PRO A 488 -26.22 -4.41 12.47
C PRO A 488 -25.47 -5.07 11.28
N ASP A 489 -26.25 -5.66 10.38
CA ASP A 489 -25.75 -6.39 9.22
C ASP A 489 -25.61 -5.51 7.94
N THR A 490 -25.96 -4.23 8.00
CA THR A 490 -25.87 -3.29 6.87
C THR A 490 -24.83 -2.19 7.14
N VAL A 491 -24.19 -1.70 6.06
CA VAL A 491 -23.18 -0.64 6.16
C VAL A 491 -23.80 0.67 6.67
N GLU A 492 -25.00 1.03 6.19
CA GLU A 492 -25.70 2.27 6.53
C GLU A 492 -26.03 2.35 8.02
N GLU A 493 -26.50 1.25 8.62
CA GLU A 493 -26.80 1.19 10.04
C GLU A 493 -25.51 1.11 10.88
N MET A 494 -24.51 0.36 10.39
CA MET A 494 -23.19 0.24 11.02
C MET A 494 -22.52 1.60 11.21
N LYS A 495 -22.60 2.50 10.23
CA LYS A 495 -22.04 3.87 10.28
C LYS A 495 -22.52 4.67 11.47
N GLN A 496 -23.76 4.44 11.93
CA GLN A 496 -24.37 5.16 13.04
C GLN A 496 -23.93 4.62 14.41
N VAL A 497 -23.57 3.33 14.46
CA VAL A 497 -23.28 2.62 15.70
C VAL A 497 -21.80 2.65 16.07
N LEU A 498 -20.89 2.72 15.09
CA LEU A 498 -19.44 2.62 15.33
C LEU A 498 -18.89 3.68 16.29
N GLY A 499 -19.38 4.92 16.22
CA GLY A 499 -19.11 6.01 17.15
C GLY A 499 -17.65 6.08 17.63
N GLU A 500 -17.49 6.29 18.96
CA GLU A 500 -16.18 6.34 19.62
C GLU A 500 -15.68 4.97 20.09
N THR A 501 -16.37 3.87 19.76
CA THR A 501 -15.97 2.52 20.18
C THR A 501 -14.55 2.19 19.72
N CYS A 502 -13.72 1.72 20.65
CA CYS A 502 -12.31 1.43 20.42
C CYS A 502 -12.05 -0.07 20.20
N VAL A 503 -12.80 -0.91 20.92
CA VAL A 503 -12.62 -2.36 20.94
C VAL A 503 -13.92 -3.07 20.57
N PHE A 504 -13.85 -3.98 19.61
CA PHE A 504 -14.96 -4.83 19.20
C PHE A 504 -14.60 -6.29 19.49
N GLY A 505 -15.40 -6.97 20.30
CA GLY A 505 -15.24 -8.38 20.62
C GLY A 505 -16.29 -9.26 19.94
N ARG A 506 -16.06 -10.56 19.82
CA ARG A 506 -16.91 -11.54 19.13
C ARG A 506 -17.21 -11.20 17.67
N VAL A 507 -16.26 -10.49 17.02
CA VAL A 507 -16.41 -10.04 15.63
C VAL A 507 -16.27 -11.23 14.68
N LYS A 508 -17.24 -11.43 13.81
CA LYS A 508 -17.18 -12.41 12.72
C LYS A 508 -16.39 -11.84 11.53
N PRO A 509 -15.83 -12.69 10.64
CA PRO A 509 -15.07 -12.22 9.47
C PRO A 509 -15.84 -11.23 8.59
N GLU A 510 -17.14 -11.47 8.33
CA GLU A 510 -18.00 -10.59 7.54
C GLU A 510 -18.21 -9.23 8.22
N GLN A 511 -18.35 -9.24 9.55
CA GLN A 511 -18.50 -8.01 10.33
C GLN A 511 -17.21 -7.18 10.32
N LYS A 512 -16.00 -7.81 10.31
CA LYS A 512 -14.73 -7.09 10.11
C LYS A 512 -14.76 -6.30 8.81
N GLN A 513 -15.21 -6.93 7.72
CA GLN A 513 -15.34 -6.29 6.41
C GLN A 513 -16.35 -5.12 6.44
N LEU A 514 -17.53 -5.32 7.04
CA LEU A 514 -18.57 -4.27 7.15
C LEU A 514 -18.09 -3.07 7.97
N ILE A 515 -17.37 -3.29 9.06
CA ILE A 515 -16.77 -2.23 9.88
C ILE A 515 -15.80 -1.38 9.07
N ILE A 516 -14.92 -2.03 8.28
CA ILE A 516 -13.98 -1.33 7.39
C ILE A 516 -14.75 -0.43 6.40
N LYS A 517 -15.74 -1.00 5.71
CA LYS A 517 -16.57 -0.26 4.73
C LYS A 517 -17.32 0.91 5.36
N ALA A 518 -17.86 0.71 6.56
CA ALA A 518 -18.58 1.75 7.27
C ALA A 518 -17.67 2.94 7.65
N PHE A 519 -16.42 2.70 8.08
CA PHE A 519 -15.45 3.77 8.28
C PHE A 519 -15.07 4.47 6.98
N GLN A 520 -14.86 3.72 5.90
CA GLN A 520 -14.55 4.31 4.58
C GLN A 520 -15.68 5.21 4.06
N GLU A 521 -16.93 4.77 4.18
CA GLU A 521 -18.09 5.59 3.79
C GLU A 521 -18.33 6.80 4.69
N ASN A 522 -17.82 6.78 5.94
CA ASN A 522 -17.77 7.96 6.81
C ASN A 522 -16.62 8.93 6.43
N GLY A 523 -15.88 8.64 5.36
CA GLY A 523 -14.82 9.49 4.82
C GLY A 523 -13.45 9.28 5.46
N HIS A 524 -13.25 8.18 6.18
CA HIS A 524 -11.96 7.80 6.75
C HIS A 524 -11.12 7.01 5.74
N VAL A 525 -9.80 7.12 5.88
CA VAL A 525 -8.83 6.25 5.21
C VAL A 525 -8.45 5.14 6.18
N VAL A 526 -8.83 3.91 5.85
CA VAL A 526 -8.79 2.79 6.79
C VAL A 526 -7.62 1.86 6.48
N GLY A 527 -6.75 1.63 7.49
CA GLY A 527 -5.78 0.54 7.48
C GLY A 527 -6.32 -0.69 8.23
N MET A 528 -6.00 -1.89 7.74
CA MET A 528 -6.29 -3.15 8.45
C MET A 528 -5.03 -3.97 8.58
N VAL A 529 -4.72 -4.38 9.81
CA VAL A 529 -3.61 -5.29 10.13
C VAL A 529 -4.16 -6.59 10.70
N GLY A 530 -3.80 -7.71 10.12
CA GLY A 530 -4.20 -9.02 10.58
C GLY A 530 -3.22 -10.12 10.16
N ASP A 531 -3.34 -11.30 10.77
CA ASP A 531 -2.51 -12.46 10.50
C ASP A 531 -3.33 -13.72 10.19
N GLY A 532 -4.63 -13.68 10.48
CA GLY A 532 -5.54 -14.83 10.38
C GLY A 532 -6.28 -14.90 9.04
N VAL A 533 -6.80 -16.09 8.78
CA VAL A 533 -7.74 -16.34 7.67
C VAL A 533 -9.00 -15.48 7.80
N ASN A 534 -9.42 -15.21 9.02
CA ASN A 534 -10.62 -14.41 9.35
C ASN A 534 -10.48 -12.92 8.96
N ASP A 535 -9.27 -12.47 8.66
CA ASP A 535 -8.96 -11.08 8.33
C ASP A 535 -8.89 -10.82 6.82
N VAL A 536 -8.87 -11.88 6.00
CA VAL A 536 -8.61 -11.81 4.55
C VAL A 536 -9.53 -10.82 3.85
N LEU A 537 -10.84 -10.84 4.12
CA LEU A 537 -11.83 -9.94 3.51
C LEU A 537 -11.61 -8.49 3.95
N ALA A 538 -11.35 -8.27 5.25
CA ALA A 538 -11.09 -6.96 5.80
C ALA A 538 -9.77 -6.37 5.30
N ILE A 539 -8.70 -7.18 5.22
CA ILE A 539 -7.39 -6.80 4.65
C ILE A 539 -7.53 -6.39 3.18
N LYS A 540 -8.30 -7.16 2.39
CA LYS A 540 -8.50 -6.90 0.97
C LYS A 540 -9.28 -5.62 0.69
N ASP A 541 -10.29 -5.31 1.51
CA ASP A 541 -11.19 -4.18 1.29
C ASP A 541 -10.70 -2.88 1.96
N ALA A 542 -9.74 -2.96 2.88
CA ALA A 542 -9.12 -1.78 3.47
C ALA A 542 -8.33 -0.96 2.43
N ASP A 543 -8.22 0.37 2.63
CA ASP A 543 -7.38 1.25 1.78
C ASP A 543 -5.91 0.85 1.85
N CYS A 544 -5.47 0.33 3.01
CA CYS A 544 -4.16 -0.28 3.19
C CYS A 544 -4.27 -1.55 4.04
N GLY A 545 -4.30 -2.71 3.39
CA GLY A 545 -4.27 -4.02 4.05
C GLY A 545 -2.84 -4.47 4.33
N ILE A 546 -2.58 -4.93 5.55
CA ILE A 546 -1.26 -5.32 6.04
C ILE A 546 -1.33 -6.70 6.69
N ALA A 547 -0.41 -7.60 6.32
CA ALA A 547 -0.32 -8.93 6.92
C ALA A 547 1.03 -9.14 7.61
N MET A 548 1.03 -10.06 8.57
CA MET A 548 2.24 -10.54 9.24
C MET A 548 2.83 -11.73 8.49
N ALA A 549 4.17 -11.87 8.43
CA ALA A 549 4.81 -12.97 7.71
C ALA A 549 4.55 -14.36 8.32
N ASN A 550 4.34 -14.43 9.64
CA ASN A 550 3.97 -15.66 10.36
C ASN A 550 2.47 -15.98 10.28
N GLY A 551 1.68 -15.09 9.65
CA GLY A 551 0.25 -15.29 9.46
C GLY A 551 -0.10 -16.28 8.34
N ALA A 552 -1.40 -16.48 8.14
CA ALA A 552 -1.96 -17.33 7.09
C ALA A 552 -1.54 -16.86 5.69
N ASP A 553 -1.28 -17.80 4.79
CA ASP A 553 -0.86 -17.51 3.41
C ASP A 553 -1.92 -16.68 2.67
N ALA A 554 -3.20 -16.97 2.90
CA ALA A 554 -4.32 -16.21 2.36
C ALA A 554 -4.30 -14.73 2.79
N ALA A 555 -3.98 -14.43 4.06
CA ALA A 555 -3.85 -13.07 4.54
C ALA A 555 -2.67 -12.34 3.87
N LYS A 556 -1.52 -13.01 3.72
CA LYS A 556 -0.35 -12.47 3.03
C LYS A 556 -0.63 -12.15 1.57
N GLN A 557 -1.38 -13.01 0.87
CA GLN A 557 -1.73 -12.77 -0.54
C GLN A 557 -2.76 -11.66 -0.74
N ALA A 558 -3.69 -11.50 0.18
CA ALA A 558 -4.69 -10.43 0.15
C ALA A 558 -4.11 -9.05 0.51
N ALA A 559 -3.00 -9.02 1.25
CA ALA A 559 -2.42 -7.80 1.79
C ALA A 559 -1.73 -6.95 0.72
N HIS A 560 -1.73 -5.64 0.92
CA HIS A 560 -0.96 -4.69 0.13
C HIS A 560 0.51 -4.63 0.60
N ILE A 561 0.75 -4.85 1.90
CA ILE A 561 2.08 -4.85 2.54
C ILE A 561 2.19 -6.07 3.44
N VAL A 562 3.35 -6.73 3.44
CA VAL A 562 3.66 -7.86 4.36
C VAL A 562 4.85 -7.48 5.24
N LEU A 563 4.67 -7.58 6.57
CA LEU A 563 5.73 -7.35 7.56
C LEU A 563 6.53 -8.64 7.75
N LEU A 564 7.74 -8.70 7.18
CA LEU A 564 8.57 -9.92 7.14
C LEU A 564 9.16 -10.31 8.52
N ASP A 565 9.23 -9.37 9.45
CA ASP A 565 9.63 -9.61 10.84
C ASP A 565 8.45 -9.88 11.78
N SER A 566 7.24 -9.88 11.25
CA SER A 566 6.00 -10.02 12.00
C SER A 566 5.89 -9.04 13.19
N ASN A 567 6.53 -7.88 13.06
CA ASN A 567 6.57 -6.86 14.10
C ASN A 567 5.69 -5.65 13.72
N PHE A 568 4.68 -5.39 14.55
CA PHE A 568 3.77 -4.26 14.37
C PHE A 568 4.48 -2.89 14.44
N SER A 569 5.56 -2.76 15.22
CA SER A 569 6.33 -1.52 15.32
C SER A 569 6.99 -1.10 14.01
N SER A 570 7.27 -2.04 13.11
CA SER A 570 7.80 -1.75 11.76
C SER A 570 6.87 -0.87 10.93
N MET A 571 5.58 -0.80 11.28
CA MET A 571 4.64 0.12 10.63
C MET A 571 5.00 1.59 10.80
N LYS A 572 5.61 1.99 11.92
CA LYS A 572 6.10 3.37 12.13
C LYS A 572 7.02 3.80 10.99
N GLU A 573 7.91 2.89 10.60
CA GLU A 573 8.88 3.11 9.53
C GLU A 573 8.21 3.22 8.15
N ILE A 574 7.17 2.43 7.91
CA ILE A 574 6.44 2.45 6.64
C ILE A 574 5.65 3.74 6.50
N VAL A 575 4.97 4.19 7.57
CA VAL A 575 4.25 5.47 7.60
C VAL A 575 5.21 6.65 7.34
N ASN A 576 6.38 6.64 8.03
CA ASN A 576 7.38 7.68 7.82
C ASN A 576 7.90 7.68 6.38
N GLU A 577 8.16 6.51 5.80
CA GLU A 577 8.59 6.41 4.40
C GLU A 577 7.52 6.91 3.42
N GLY A 578 6.25 6.60 3.67
CA GLY A 578 5.13 7.12 2.90
C GLY A 578 5.08 8.66 2.91
N ARG A 579 5.31 9.28 4.06
CA ARG A 579 5.39 10.74 4.19
C ARG A 579 6.55 11.34 3.42
N VAL A 580 7.72 10.70 3.49
CA VAL A 580 8.89 11.10 2.68
C VAL A 580 8.55 11.10 1.20
N ILE A 581 7.88 10.06 0.71
CA ILE A 581 7.48 9.94 -0.69
C ILE A 581 6.53 11.08 -1.07
N ILE A 582 5.46 11.31 -0.28
CA ILE A 582 4.48 12.37 -0.55
C ILE A 582 5.15 13.74 -0.55
N ALA A 583 5.93 14.06 0.49
CA ALA A 583 6.62 15.35 0.59
C ALA A 583 7.55 15.61 -0.59
N ASN A 584 8.31 14.60 -1.03
CA ASN A 584 9.19 14.72 -2.18
C ASN A 584 8.41 14.93 -3.49
N ILE A 585 7.30 14.20 -3.68
CA ILE A 585 6.48 14.32 -4.89
C ILE A 585 5.76 15.68 -4.91
N GLU A 586 5.28 16.21 -3.79
CA GLU A 586 4.70 17.56 -3.71
C GLU A 586 5.70 18.65 -4.16
N LYS A 587 6.94 18.57 -3.67
CA LYS A 587 8.01 19.51 -4.04
C LYS A 587 8.34 19.43 -5.52
N VAL A 588 8.54 18.23 -6.04
CA VAL A 588 8.80 17.97 -7.46
C VAL A 588 7.65 18.45 -8.33
N SER A 589 6.41 18.10 -7.97
CA SER A 589 5.22 18.53 -8.71
C SER A 589 5.07 20.04 -8.77
N SER A 590 5.40 20.74 -7.68
CA SER A 590 5.37 22.21 -7.63
C SER A 590 6.34 22.86 -8.63
N LEU A 591 7.55 22.29 -8.78
CA LEU A 591 8.53 22.76 -9.76
C LEU A 591 8.04 22.57 -11.21
N TYR A 592 7.57 21.35 -11.55
CA TYR A 592 7.10 21.07 -12.90
C TYR A 592 5.81 21.81 -13.24
N LEU A 593 4.87 21.90 -12.31
CA LEU A 593 3.58 22.52 -12.56
C LEU A 593 3.73 24.04 -12.74
N THR A 594 4.68 24.69 -12.06
CA THR A 594 5.01 26.09 -12.27
C THR A 594 5.33 26.35 -13.74
N LYS A 595 6.23 25.56 -14.35
CA LYS A 595 6.60 25.67 -15.77
C LYS A 595 5.39 25.47 -16.69
N THR A 596 4.63 24.43 -16.41
CA THR A 596 3.45 24.07 -17.21
C THR A 596 2.40 25.18 -17.21
N ILE A 597 2.10 25.75 -16.03
CA ILE A 597 1.11 26.83 -15.90
C ILE A 597 1.55 28.09 -16.64
N TYR A 598 2.76 28.62 -16.39
CA TYR A 598 3.16 29.87 -17.05
C TYR A 598 3.29 29.69 -18.57
N SER A 599 3.82 28.55 -19.03
CA SER A 599 3.95 28.29 -20.47
C SER A 599 2.58 28.20 -21.15
N THR A 600 1.60 27.59 -20.49
CA THR A 600 0.22 27.51 -21.03
C THR A 600 -0.42 28.88 -21.11
N ILE A 601 -0.35 29.69 -20.03
CA ILE A 601 -0.92 31.03 -20.00
C ILE A 601 -0.25 31.95 -21.05
N LEU A 602 1.08 31.93 -21.12
CA LEU A 602 1.82 32.70 -22.14
C LEU A 602 1.49 32.26 -23.55
N SER A 603 1.40 30.94 -23.81
CA SER A 603 1.03 30.43 -25.12
C SER A 603 -0.36 30.87 -25.55
N LEU A 604 -1.32 30.91 -24.63
CA LEU A 604 -2.65 31.44 -24.87
C LEU A 604 -2.63 32.95 -25.14
N ILE A 605 -1.98 33.76 -24.29
CA ILE A 605 -1.93 35.22 -24.45
C ILE A 605 -1.26 35.57 -25.79
N PHE A 606 -0.05 35.04 -26.04
CA PHE A 606 0.70 35.34 -27.26
C PHE A 606 0.03 34.76 -28.51
N GLY A 607 -0.71 33.64 -28.35
CA GLY A 607 -1.54 33.04 -29.37
C GLY A 607 -2.75 33.90 -29.77
N PHE A 608 -3.52 34.37 -28.80
CA PHE A 608 -4.69 35.21 -29.06
C PHE A 608 -4.34 36.58 -29.64
N PHE A 609 -3.34 37.25 -29.08
CA PHE A 609 -2.96 38.59 -29.51
C PHE A 609 -1.98 38.59 -30.70
N CYS A 610 -1.64 37.42 -31.27
CA CYS A 610 -0.70 37.26 -32.38
C CYS A 610 0.67 37.98 -32.12
N LEU A 611 1.19 37.83 -30.92
CA LEU A 611 2.47 38.40 -30.50
C LEU A 611 3.60 37.40 -30.62
N THR A 612 4.84 37.88 -30.83
CA THR A 612 6.02 37.02 -30.93
C THR A 612 6.33 36.35 -29.58
N TYR A 613 6.28 35.01 -29.50
CA TYR A 613 6.57 34.25 -28.30
C TYR A 613 8.01 34.47 -27.79
N PRO A 614 8.20 34.71 -26.47
CA PRO A 614 9.52 35.15 -25.96
C PRO A 614 10.60 34.06 -26.00
N PHE A 615 10.24 32.80 -25.76
CA PHE A 615 11.21 31.73 -25.54
C PHE A 615 11.51 30.90 -26.78
N THR A 616 12.70 30.26 -26.77
CA THR A 616 13.08 29.19 -27.69
C THR A 616 13.12 27.85 -26.97
N PRO A 617 13.07 26.70 -27.67
CA PRO A 617 13.23 25.37 -27.07
C PRO A 617 14.51 25.24 -26.26
N PHE A 618 15.61 25.78 -26.76
CA PHE A 618 16.91 25.73 -26.10
C PHE A 618 16.91 26.45 -24.73
N GLN A 619 16.30 27.65 -24.63
CA GLN A 619 16.16 28.39 -23.38
C GLN A 619 15.34 27.59 -22.35
N LEU A 620 14.19 27.05 -22.76
CA LEU A 620 13.34 26.26 -21.87
C LEU A 620 13.97 24.93 -21.46
N SER A 621 14.86 24.37 -22.29
CA SER A 621 15.66 23.18 -21.94
C SER A 621 16.61 23.46 -20.78
N LEU A 622 17.25 24.65 -20.73
CA LEU A 622 18.09 25.05 -19.60
C LEU A 622 17.27 25.19 -18.32
N VAL A 623 16.10 25.85 -18.37
CA VAL A 623 15.19 25.95 -17.22
C VAL A 623 14.76 24.57 -16.76
N SER A 624 14.36 23.70 -17.69
CA SER A 624 13.92 22.32 -17.38
C SER A 624 15.04 21.45 -16.80
N GLY A 625 16.29 21.62 -17.26
CA GLY A 625 17.43 20.86 -16.77
C GLY A 625 17.92 21.34 -15.40
N MET A 626 18.27 22.64 -15.30
CA MET A 626 19.01 23.21 -14.16
C MET A 626 18.12 23.74 -13.04
N ALA A 627 16.94 24.26 -13.34
CA ALA A 627 16.06 24.82 -12.30
C ALA A 627 14.95 23.85 -11.88
N ILE A 628 14.70 22.77 -12.65
CA ILE A 628 13.63 21.82 -12.36
C ILE A 628 14.16 20.38 -12.27
N GLY A 629 14.74 19.83 -13.34
CA GLY A 629 15.05 18.41 -13.47
C GLY A 629 16.12 17.92 -12.49
N LEU A 630 17.33 18.51 -12.56
CA LEU A 630 18.42 18.14 -11.66
C LEU A 630 18.09 18.43 -10.17
N PRO A 631 17.52 19.59 -9.80
CA PRO A 631 17.06 19.82 -8.43
C PRO A 631 16.02 18.82 -7.97
N SER A 632 15.05 18.48 -8.80
CA SER A 632 13.99 17.51 -8.48
C SER A 632 14.55 16.12 -8.25
N PHE A 633 15.53 15.70 -9.07
CA PHE A 633 16.21 14.43 -8.88
C PHE A 633 16.92 14.37 -7.50
N ILE A 634 17.64 15.42 -7.12
CA ILE A 634 18.32 15.50 -5.81
C ILE A 634 17.29 15.48 -4.66
N ILE A 635 16.17 16.21 -4.79
CA ILE A 635 15.07 16.21 -3.80
C ILE A 635 14.50 14.78 -3.63
N THR A 636 14.33 14.04 -4.73
CA THR A 636 13.78 12.67 -4.67
C THR A 636 14.67 11.69 -3.89
N LEU A 637 15.99 11.94 -3.84
CA LEU A 637 16.93 11.14 -3.06
C LEU A 637 16.92 11.49 -1.56
N GLU A 638 16.35 12.62 -1.17
CA GLU A 638 16.33 13.11 0.21
C GLU A 638 15.31 12.35 1.06
N HIS A 639 15.64 12.14 2.34
CA HIS A 639 14.75 11.57 3.35
C HIS A 639 14.17 12.71 4.21
N ASP A 640 13.04 13.27 3.78
CA ASP A 640 12.32 14.34 4.45
C ASP A 640 11.03 13.83 5.10
N THR A 641 10.98 13.79 6.42
CA THR A 641 9.84 13.29 7.21
C THR A 641 8.83 14.38 7.59
N THR A 642 8.92 15.58 7.00
CA THR A 642 7.95 16.65 7.29
C THR A 642 6.54 16.20 6.92
N MET A 643 5.58 16.43 7.83
CA MET A 643 4.18 16.09 7.58
C MET A 643 3.63 16.89 6.39
N SER A 644 3.10 16.17 5.41
CA SER A 644 2.23 16.74 4.38
C SER A 644 0.80 16.81 4.90
N SER A 645 0.14 17.95 4.73
CA SER A 645 -1.27 18.09 5.10
C SER A 645 -2.20 17.48 4.03
N LYS A 646 -3.46 17.19 4.39
CA LYS A 646 -4.46 16.65 3.44
C LYS A 646 -4.62 17.59 2.22
N GLY A 647 -4.69 17.02 1.03
CA GLY A 647 -4.96 17.75 -0.22
C GLY A 647 -3.72 18.05 -1.07
N PHE A 648 -3.08 17.01 -1.60
CA PHE A 648 -1.90 17.08 -2.48
C PHE A 648 -1.99 18.17 -3.56
N LEU A 649 -3.06 18.15 -4.37
CA LEU A 649 -3.21 19.09 -5.50
C LEU A 649 -3.32 20.55 -5.03
N THR A 650 -3.99 20.79 -3.91
CA THR A 650 -4.16 22.15 -3.34
C THR A 650 -2.81 22.73 -2.92
N HIS A 651 -1.95 21.94 -2.26
CA HIS A 651 -0.61 22.38 -1.85
C HIS A 651 0.30 22.66 -3.04
N VAL A 652 0.30 21.77 -4.02
CA VAL A 652 1.10 21.93 -5.24
C VAL A 652 0.68 23.19 -6.00
N ILE A 653 -0.63 23.40 -6.20
CA ILE A 653 -1.14 24.60 -6.87
C ILE A 653 -0.84 25.87 -6.06
N HIS A 654 -1.01 25.84 -4.75
CA HIS A 654 -0.75 26.98 -3.88
C HIS A 654 0.72 27.44 -3.94
N THR A 655 1.64 26.52 -4.13
CA THR A 655 3.07 26.83 -4.31
C THR A 655 3.39 27.25 -5.74
N ALA A 656 2.85 26.58 -6.75
CA ALA A 656 3.20 26.76 -8.16
C ALA A 656 2.54 28.00 -8.78
N LEU A 657 1.27 28.26 -8.48
CA LEU A 657 0.47 29.30 -9.14
C LEU A 657 1.00 30.72 -8.92
N PRO A 658 1.39 31.17 -7.68
CA PRO A 658 1.96 32.49 -7.48
C PRO A 658 3.22 32.71 -8.31
N CYS A 659 4.09 31.73 -8.36
CA CYS A 659 5.33 31.81 -9.11
C CYS A 659 5.08 31.81 -10.62
N ALA A 660 4.17 30.97 -11.11
CA ALA A 660 3.78 30.95 -12.51
C ALA A 660 3.16 32.29 -12.97
N LEU A 661 2.26 32.85 -12.18
CA LEU A 661 1.66 34.16 -12.47
C LEU A 661 2.70 35.29 -12.44
N SER A 662 3.68 35.21 -11.54
CA SER A 662 4.79 36.20 -11.50
C SER A 662 5.63 36.13 -12.77
N VAL A 663 5.91 34.95 -13.33
CA VAL A 663 6.57 34.81 -14.65
C VAL A 663 5.72 35.49 -15.73
N VAL A 664 4.42 35.22 -15.77
CA VAL A 664 3.52 35.82 -16.78
C VAL A 664 3.54 37.33 -16.69
N VAL A 665 3.41 37.94 -15.48
CA VAL A 665 3.42 39.39 -15.27
C VAL A 665 4.75 39.98 -15.74
N LEU A 666 5.90 39.39 -15.38
CA LEU A 666 7.20 39.94 -15.80
C LEU A 666 7.43 39.80 -17.30
N VAL A 667 7.01 38.71 -17.94
CA VAL A 667 7.11 38.56 -19.39
C VAL A 667 6.24 39.60 -20.11
N LEU A 668 5.03 39.90 -19.61
CA LEU A 668 4.17 40.94 -20.15
C LEU A 668 4.75 42.34 -19.90
N PHE A 669 5.37 42.56 -18.76
CA PHE A 669 6.11 43.80 -18.48
C PHE A 669 7.28 43.97 -19.44
N ASN A 670 8.06 42.93 -19.71
CA ASN A 670 9.14 42.97 -20.70
C ASN A 670 8.65 43.22 -22.12
N PHE A 671 7.47 42.70 -22.45
CA PHE A 671 6.82 43.00 -23.73
C PHE A 671 6.44 44.47 -23.81
N LEU A 672 5.93 45.09 -22.73
CA LEU A 672 5.63 46.50 -22.64
C LEU A 672 6.90 47.34 -22.76
N LEU A 673 8.00 46.98 -22.07
CA LEU A 673 9.30 47.66 -22.22
C LEU A 673 9.80 47.59 -23.65
N LYS A 674 9.69 46.47 -24.32
CA LYS A 674 10.03 46.33 -25.74
C LYS A 674 9.24 47.33 -26.59
N TRP A 675 7.94 47.45 -26.34
CA TRP A 675 7.07 48.34 -27.12
C TRP A 675 7.39 49.81 -26.83
N MET A 676 7.56 50.20 -25.55
CA MET A 676 7.82 51.59 -25.13
C MET A 676 9.20 52.09 -25.55
N PHE A 677 10.24 51.26 -25.47
CA PHE A 677 11.63 51.67 -25.72
C PHE A 677 12.16 51.16 -27.06
N PHE A 678 11.29 50.60 -27.93
CA PHE A 678 11.66 50.04 -29.24
C PHE A 678 12.83 49.07 -29.20
N LEU A 679 12.88 48.24 -28.13
CA LEU A 679 13.92 47.25 -27.93
C LEU A 679 13.82 46.15 -28.98
N ASN A 680 14.96 45.63 -29.42
CA ASN A 680 14.95 44.51 -30.35
C ASN A 680 14.46 43.19 -29.69
N ALA A 681 14.05 42.22 -30.50
CA ALA A 681 13.50 40.95 -30.04
C ALA A 681 14.47 40.18 -29.13
N LYS A 682 15.80 40.39 -29.29
CA LYS A 682 16.82 39.70 -28.50
C LYS A 682 16.86 40.21 -27.04
N TYR A 683 16.71 41.53 -26.79
CA TYR A 683 16.58 42.04 -25.42
C TYR A 683 15.31 41.52 -24.72
N PHE A 684 14.17 41.55 -25.40
CA PHE A 684 12.93 41.02 -24.87
C PHE A 684 13.08 39.53 -24.48
N SER A 685 13.68 38.71 -25.36
CA SER A 685 13.93 37.28 -25.05
C SER A 685 14.90 37.12 -23.87
N THR A 686 15.97 37.94 -23.79
CA THR A 686 16.98 37.91 -22.73
C THR A 686 16.36 38.20 -21.38
N TYR A 687 15.64 39.33 -21.24
CA TYR A 687 15.00 39.73 -19.98
C TYR A 687 13.97 38.72 -19.53
N SER A 688 13.05 38.29 -20.43
CA SER A 688 12.02 37.29 -20.10
C SER A 688 12.61 35.97 -19.66
N PHE A 689 13.71 35.51 -20.30
CA PHE A 689 14.38 34.27 -19.98
C PHE A 689 15.07 34.33 -18.60
N LEU A 690 15.82 35.39 -18.30
CA LEU A 690 16.53 35.55 -17.03
C LEU A 690 15.56 35.74 -15.85
N ALA A 691 14.47 36.50 -16.04
CA ALA A 691 13.39 36.63 -15.05
C ALA A 691 12.74 35.26 -14.76
N THR A 692 12.50 34.44 -15.79
CA THR A 692 11.93 33.09 -15.64
C THR A 692 12.85 32.16 -14.87
N ILE A 693 14.16 32.16 -15.18
CA ILE A 693 15.16 31.38 -14.42
C ILE A 693 15.18 31.80 -12.95
N PHE A 694 15.20 33.12 -12.68
CA PHE A 694 15.23 33.63 -11.33
C PHE A 694 14.01 33.21 -10.52
N ILE A 695 12.80 33.32 -11.09
CA ILE A 695 11.58 32.86 -10.43
C ILE A 695 11.61 31.34 -10.22
N SER A 696 12.14 30.57 -11.17
CA SER A 696 12.28 29.11 -11.01
C SER A 696 13.19 28.75 -9.82
N PHE A 697 14.24 29.54 -9.54
CA PHE A 697 15.03 29.38 -8.32
C PHE A 697 14.31 29.85 -7.06
N ILE A 698 13.40 30.84 -7.14
CA ILE A 698 12.51 31.19 -6.02
C ILE A 698 11.60 29.99 -5.67
N VAL A 699 11.03 29.31 -6.68
CA VAL A 699 10.24 28.08 -6.44
C VAL A 699 11.11 27.04 -5.76
N LEU A 700 12.30 26.74 -6.30
CA LEU A 700 13.22 25.78 -5.73
C LEU A 700 13.58 26.12 -4.28
N PHE A 701 13.82 27.40 -3.97
CA PHE A 701 14.07 27.86 -2.60
C PHE A 701 12.85 27.65 -1.68
N LYS A 702 11.64 27.95 -2.16
CA LYS A 702 10.39 27.77 -1.41
C LYS A 702 10.16 26.29 -1.05
N VAL A 703 10.27 25.38 -2.02
CA VAL A 703 10.04 23.93 -1.80
C VAL A 703 11.17 23.28 -1.01
N SER A 704 12.35 23.94 -0.92
CA SER A 704 13.49 23.43 -0.17
C SER A 704 13.47 23.82 1.31
N LYS A 705 12.50 24.58 1.79
CA LYS A 705 12.38 24.91 3.22
C LYS A 705 11.85 23.70 4.03
N PRO A 706 12.35 23.50 5.28
CA PRO A 706 13.49 24.14 5.95
C PRO A 706 14.83 23.75 5.32
N LEU A 707 15.79 24.67 5.25
CA LEU A 707 17.07 24.47 4.57
C LEU A 707 18.04 23.63 5.39
N ASN A 708 18.37 22.44 4.92
CA ASN A 708 19.48 21.62 5.41
C ASN A 708 20.72 21.74 4.49
N PHE A 709 21.81 21.04 4.83
CA PHE A 709 23.03 21.07 4.02
C PHE A 709 22.81 20.62 2.56
N LEU A 710 22.11 19.49 2.37
CA LEU A 710 21.86 18.92 1.03
C LEU A 710 21.04 19.90 0.16
N ARG A 711 20.03 20.54 0.75
CA ARG A 711 19.16 21.52 0.04
C ARG A 711 19.93 22.77 -0.33
N LYS A 712 20.77 23.28 0.58
CA LYS A 712 21.66 24.41 0.28
C LYS A 712 22.64 24.07 -0.84
N PHE A 713 23.25 22.87 -0.78
CA PHE A 713 24.13 22.36 -1.82
C PHE A 713 23.41 22.23 -3.17
N ASN A 714 22.20 21.64 -3.17
CA ASN A 714 21.36 21.52 -4.37
C ASN A 714 21.10 22.88 -5.04
N ILE A 715 20.64 23.85 -4.28
CA ILE A 715 20.38 25.21 -4.78
C ILE A 715 21.69 25.85 -5.31
N GLY A 716 22.75 25.82 -4.54
CA GLY A 716 24.04 26.42 -4.90
C GLY A 716 24.66 25.80 -6.16
N LEU A 717 24.64 24.47 -6.26
CA LEU A 717 25.13 23.73 -7.43
C LEU A 717 24.38 24.14 -8.70
N ASN A 718 23.05 24.16 -8.64
CA ASN A 718 22.24 24.48 -9.82
C ASN A 718 22.35 25.96 -10.25
N ILE A 719 22.48 26.88 -9.30
CA ILE A 719 22.77 28.29 -9.60
C ILE A 719 24.15 28.42 -10.28
N LEU A 720 25.19 27.75 -9.74
CA LEU A 720 26.54 27.80 -10.29
C LEU A 720 26.57 27.22 -11.73
N LEU A 721 25.95 26.07 -11.94
CA LEU A 721 25.86 25.44 -13.26
C LEU A 721 25.11 26.33 -14.26
N THR A 722 24.01 26.98 -13.82
CA THR A 722 23.23 27.90 -14.66
C THR A 722 24.06 29.11 -15.07
N ILE A 723 24.74 29.74 -14.13
CA ILE A 723 25.64 30.88 -14.42
C ILE A 723 26.75 30.47 -15.36
N GLY A 724 27.36 29.29 -15.11
CA GLY A 724 28.40 28.74 -15.99
C GLY A 724 27.91 28.53 -17.43
N CYS A 725 26.74 27.96 -17.63
CA CYS A 725 26.16 27.81 -18.97
C CYS A 725 25.86 29.15 -19.65
N LEU A 726 25.27 30.09 -18.92
CA LEU A 726 24.92 31.41 -19.46
C LEU A 726 26.14 32.25 -19.81
N TYR A 727 27.25 32.09 -19.10
CA TYR A 727 28.51 32.77 -19.38
C TYR A 727 29.28 32.14 -20.53
N ALA A 728 29.33 30.79 -20.58
CA ALA A 728 30.12 30.05 -21.56
C ALA A 728 29.55 30.12 -22.99
N ILE A 729 28.21 30.07 -23.13
CA ILE A 729 27.55 29.92 -24.43
C ILE A 729 26.31 30.81 -24.61
N PRO A 730 26.42 32.15 -24.36
CA PRO A 730 25.27 33.06 -24.42
C PRO A 730 24.63 33.14 -25.81
N THR A 731 25.41 32.98 -26.84
CA THR A 731 24.98 33.05 -28.26
C THR A 731 23.96 31.95 -28.57
N TYR A 732 24.16 30.73 -28.07
CA TYR A 732 23.26 29.60 -28.29
C TYR A 732 21.90 29.81 -27.63
N PHE A 733 21.83 30.59 -26.51
CA PHE A 733 20.58 30.93 -25.84
C PHE A 733 19.84 32.10 -26.52
N TYR A 734 20.31 32.59 -27.66
CA TYR A 734 19.73 33.77 -28.29
C TYR A 734 19.56 34.94 -27.34
N MET A 735 20.59 35.22 -26.54
CA MET A 735 20.57 36.27 -25.53
C MET A 735 21.79 37.22 -25.67
N TYR A 736 21.65 38.42 -25.08
CA TYR A 736 22.81 39.29 -24.87
C TYR A 736 23.65 38.75 -23.68
N PRO A 737 24.99 39.02 -23.72
CA PRO A 737 25.87 38.61 -22.61
C PRO A 737 25.34 39.21 -21.27
N ILE A 738 25.43 38.41 -20.18
CA ILE A 738 25.09 38.88 -18.84
C ILE A 738 26.01 40.02 -18.36
N THR A 739 27.11 40.27 -19.02
CA THR A 739 28.03 41.38 -18.77
C THR A 739 27.57 42.72 -19.40
N ASP A 740 26.51 42.73 -20.24
CA ASP A 740 25.93 43.95 -20.80
C ASP A 740 25.24 44.73 -19.64
N LEU A 741 25.66 45.97 -19.44
CA LEU A 741 25.18 46.84 -18.37
C LEU A 741 23.66 47.02 -18.40
N ARG A 742 23.05 47.07 -19.60
CA ARG A 742 21.58 47.17 -19.75
C ARG A 742 20.88 45.92 -19.24
N VAL A 743 21.48 44.77 -19.52
CA VAL A 743 20.95 43.47 -19.02
C VAL A 743 21.07 43.44 -17.48
N ILE A 744 22.20 43.83 -16.93
CA ILE A 744 22.43 43.83 -15.48
C ILE A 744 21.41 44.70 -14.77
N ILE A 745 21.20 45.94 -15.21
CA ILE A 745 20.29 46.90 -14.54
C ILE A 745 18.84 46.39 -14.57
N VAL A 746 18.35 45.97 -15.76
CA VAL A 746 16.97 45.54 -15.90
C VAL A 746 16.72 44.25 -15.10
N VAL A 747 17.61 43.26 -15.22
CA VAL A 747 17.47 41.99 -14.51
C VAL A 747 17.58 42.16 -13.00
N ALA A 748 18.48 43.01 -12.50
CA ALA A 748 18.55 43.31 -11.07
C ALA A 748 17.24 43.94 -10.53
N PHE A 749 16.66 44.87 -11.30
CA PHE A 749 15.32 45.43 -10.96
C PHE A 749 14.25 44.32 -10.98
N GLU A 750 14.20 43.50 -12.02
CA GLU A 750 13.24 42.37 -12.15
C GLU A 750 13.38 41.35 -11.04
N CYS A 751 14.59 41.04 -10.57
CA CYS A 751 14.80 40.15 -9.44
C CYS A 751 14.14 40.64 -8.15
N VAL A 752 14.26 41.97 -7.89
CA VAL A 752 13.60 42.60 -6.74
C VAL A 752 12.08 42.55 -6.90
N VAL A 753 11.59 42.94 -8.08
CA VAL A 753 10.14 42.94 -8.38
C VAL A 753 9.58 41.51 -8.30
N ALA A 754 10.28 40.51 -8.85
CA ALA A 754 9.89 39.09 -8.79
C ALA A 754 9.69 38.61 -7.36
N TYR A 755 10.62 38.91 -6.46
CA TYR A 755 10.54 38.51 -5.06
C TYR A 755 9.29 39.06 -4.37
N TYR A 756 9.03 40.38 -4.50
CA TYR A 756 7.85 41.01 -3.92
C TYR A 756 6.55 40.56 -4.59
N LEU A 757 6.56 40.36 -5.92
CA LEU A 757 5.39 39.93 -6.68
C LEU A 757 4.95 38.52 -6.26
N VAL A 758 5.90 37.56 -6.14
CA VAL A 758 5.62 36.21 -5.64
C VAL A 758 5.05 36.28 -4.22
N ALA A 759 5.60 37.12 -3.34
CA ALA A 759 5.09 37.29 -1.98
C ALA A 759 3.67 37.85 -1.95
N LEU A 760 3.40 38.89 -2.77
CA LEU A 760 2.09 39.52 -2.87
C LEU A 760 1.03 38.57 -3.37
N ILE A 761 1.30 37.84 -4.46
CA ILE A 761 0.35 36.87 -5.04
C ILE A 761 0.10 35.71 -4.06
N THR A 762 1.15 35.27 -3.36
CA THR A 762 0.99 34.20 -2.32
C THR A 762 0.03 34.70 -1.24
N LYS A 763 0.26 35.90 -0.68
CA LYS A 763 -0.59 36.50 0.36
C LYS A 763 -2.05 36.71 -0.12
N ALA A 764 -2.24 37.11 -1.37
CA ALA A 764 -3.58 37.21 -1.95
C ALA A 764 -4.33 35.87 -2.04
N LEU A 765 -3.62 34.80 -2.39
CA LEU A 765 -4.19 33.46 -2.41
C LEU A 765 -4.49 32.92 -1.00
N ASP A 766 -3.63 33.20 -0.02
CA ASP A 766 -3.86 32.87 1.39
C ASP A 766 -5.17 33.49 1.88
N ASN A 767 -5.35 34.80 1.65
CA ASN A 767 -6.56 35.52 2.03
C ASN A 767 -7.82 34.94 1.36
N ILE A 768 -7.74 34.55 0.08
CA ILE A 768 -8.87 33.92 -0.63
C ILE A 768 -9.22 32.57 -0.04
N THR A 769 -8.23 31.76 0.33
CA THR A 769 -8.44 30.44 0.93
C THR A 769 -9.02 30.54 2.33
N GLU A 770 -8.53 31.46 3.16
CA GLU A 770 -9.09 31.78 4.48
C GLU A 770 -10.54 32.29 4.40
N TYR A 771 -10.84 33.17 3.46
CA TYR A 771 -12.21 33.67 3.24
C TYR A 771 -13.15 32.52 2.83
N ARG A 772 -12.71 31.61 1.94
CA ARG A 772 -13.51 30.45 1.55
C ARG A 772 -13.75 29.48 2.71
N ARG A 773 -12.75 29.28 3.58
CA ARG A 773 -12.87 28.45 4.80
C ARG A 773 -13.88 29.07 5.76
N TRP A 774 -13.74 30.35 6.07
CA TRP A 774 -14.67 31.09 6.92
C TRP A 774 -16.11 31.05 6.39
N LYS A 775 -16.30 31.15 5.06
CA LYS A 775 -17.62 31.07 4.45
C LYS A 775 -18.25 29.67 4.59
N ARG A 776 -17.46 28.61 4.49
CA ARG A 776 -17.94 27.24 4.72
C ARG A 776 -18.32 27.00 6.18
N GLU A 777 -17.51 27.44 7.11
CA GLU A 777 -17.78 27.35 8.56
C GLU A 777 -19.02 28.14 9.00
N LYS A 778 -19.41 29.18 8.24
CA LYS A 778 -20.58 29.99 8.55
C LYS A 778 -21.88 29.51 7.87
N HIS A 779 -21.81 28.68 6.84
CA HIS A 779 -22.95 28.19 6.05
C HIS A 779 -23.08 26.65 6.04
N GLY A 780 -22.19 25.89 6.68
CA GLY A 780 -22.30 24.47 7.02
C GLY A 780 -22.68 24.33 8.47
#